data_14617f33f1817442338c853693ef4b49
#
_entry.id   14617f33f1817442338c853693ef4b49
#
_cell.length_a   1.000
_cell.length_b   1.000
_cell.length_c   1.000
_cell.angle_alpha   90.00
_cell.angle_beta   90.00
_cell.angle_gamma   90.00
#
_symmetry.space_group_name_H-M   'P 1'
#
loop_
_entity.id
_entity.type
_entity.pdbx_description
1 polymer ?
#
loop_
_entity_poly.entity_id
_entity_poly.type
_entity_poly.pdbx_seq_one_letter_code
_entity_poly.pdbx_strand_id
1 'polypeptide(L)'
;MRVTVILTFLWFINVLFGGIRFEEKLFLPWGTETNSIGLRNGPGGPFGPTFIFIDNEVIQIIDTQNKLFKSFHDNQIINSVPLPISHIEKANYRENGTLLLLSNNQTWRIGPGGNNFITSSESFPKRVADRAERIGNNEFRIITAQGTIIHFNETNTASVRVLGQTPSGLRYIMVEKIINQIPLEVRRQVLVINTNGSELNRFNIPPISFTYISKEFHVDVNGSLNMIHTRTNGVHILSWNYDETIETAPELPDNYFEALDFPVLEDPPIEIDRQRSMQDYPTVTPAEALAMADQYVQHQWTATAANITNGRINDPNGVEIETPDWIEPGSNYHVPYQWGGFRTLDQLDAGLLSGKYAGDKATDCNQNYCVSPHCVGVDCSGFVSRCWKLPTHYSTRMMDDSIAVAYQNWDELQPGDVIHKPGHVRMVILRNPDGSFLTVEASGYDWKVSYRSYYISQLSGYTPRYYIGMEGSIGNIPKPELQVLDASDSLTISWLPVDTTQIIGYNIFYQEGGNWFSALNGNIIEADQSAVVLPIDADTPYYYKMQSVAASDDSAMSFPSDTYGSYKAETNETILIVDGFDRIDGSFLFPYHEFSMTMGNALVPWGYSFESADNDAVISGSVNLTNYDAVFWNLGDESTADETFNDIEQDFVKTYLQQGGNLFISGSEIAWDLDNLGSTTDRNFIRNYLKGSYAQDDAGSYEVQGQENTVFENLILNYDNGNYGVYEENYPDAFSTTSGGAVALLYGNNLIAAVHFSGLVPGGSEPAHVFMMGFPFETIYDEWEKIS
;
A
#
# COMPACT_ATOMS: atom_id res chain seq x y z
N MET A 1 6.46 -30.60 -74.41
CA MET A 1 6.17 -30.97 -73.04
C MET A 1 7.30 -30.45 -72.21
N ARG A 2 7.15 -29.22 -71.68
CA ARG A 2 8.16 -28.56 -70.80
C ARG A 2 7.65 -28.65 -69.38
N VAL A 3 8.42 -29.34 -68.55
CA VAL A 3 8.18 -29.42 -67.10
C VAL A 3 8.92 -28.26 -66.48
N THR A 4 8.18 -27.34 -65.91
CA THR A 4 8.70 -26.21 -65.10
C THR A 4 8.79 -26.70 -63.66
N VAL A 5 9.99 -26.85 -63.11
CA VAL A 5 10.24 -27.13 -61.71
C VAL A 5 10.21 -25.77 -60.97
N ILE A 6 9.21 -25.59 -60.12
CA ILE A 6 9.16 -24.46 -59.16
C ILE A 6 9.95 -24.89 -57.92
N LEU A 7 11.12 -24.32 -57.74
CA LEU A 7 11.86 -24.39 -56.48
C LEU A 7 11.23 -23.36 -55.54
N THR A 8 10.47 -23.83 -54.55
CA THR A 8 10.03 -23.05 -53.43
C THR A 8 11.18 -22.97 -52.42
N PHE A 9 11.82 -21.80 -52.31
CA PHE A 9 12.74 -21.49 -51.25
C PHE A 9 11.93 -21.30 -49.97
N LEU A 10 11.91 -22.31 -49.11
CA LEU A 10 11.52 -22.18 -47.73
C LEU A 10 12.69 -21.47 -46.97
N TRP A 11 12.51 -20.22 -46.67
CA TRP A 11 13.33 -19.53 -45.69
C TRP A 11 12.91 -20.07 -44.33
N PHE A 12 13.67 -20.99 -43.78
CA PHE A 12 13.66 -21.28 -42.36
C PHE A 12 14.30 -20.08 -41.67
N ILE A 13 13.48 -19.19 -41.10
CA ILE A 13 13.96 -18.29 -40.04
C ILE A 13 14.24 -19.22 -38.86
N ASN A 14 15.49 -19.60 -38.65
CA ASN A 14 15.95 -20.12 -37.38
C ASN A 14 15.84 -18.98 -36.37
N VAL A 15 14.73 -18.91 -35.67
CA VAL A 15 14.65 -18.14 -34.41
C VAL A 15 15.47 -18.97 -33.44
N LEU A 16 16.72 -18.58 -33.23
CA LEU A 16 17.54 -19.09 -32.14
C LEU A 16 16.87 -18.62 -30.85
N PHE A 17 16.15 -19.52 -30.18
CA PHE A 17 15.74 -19.30 -28.81
C PHE A 17 16.99 -19.54 -27.94
N GLY A 18 17.50 -18.53 -27.29
CA GLY A 18 18.55 -18.70 -26.29
C GLY A 18 18.05 -19.58 -25.15
N GLY A 19 18.95 -20.28 -24.49
CA GLY A 19 18.67 -21.16 -23.36
C GLY A 19 18.84 -20.46 -22.01
N ILE A 20 18.35 -21.12 -20.96
CA ILE A 20 18.55 -20.71 -19.57
C ILE A 20 19.62 -21.63 -18.95
N ARG A 21 20.63 -21.02 -18.35
CA ARG A 21 21.59 -21.74 -17.53
C ARG A 21 21.18 -21.67 -16.07
N PHE A 22 20.99 -22.80 -15.43
CA PHE A 22 20.68 -22.93 -14.01
C PHE A 22 21.90 -23.34 -13.20
N GLU A 23 22.00 -22.81 -11.98
CA GLU A 23 23.02 -23.17 -10.99
C GLU A 23 22.48 -22.99 -9.56
N GLU A 24 22.75 -23.95 -8.68
CA GLU A 24 22.63 -23.75 -7.24
C GLU A 24 23.96 -23.19 -6.70
N LYS A 25 23.96 -21.89 -6.36
CA LYS A 25 25.19 -21.18 -5.95
C LYS A 25 25.58 -21.43 -4.50
N LEU A 26 24.62 -21.71 -3.61
CA LEU A 26 24.91 -21.84 -2.17
C LEU A 26 23.80 -22.64 -1.48
N PHE A 27 24.18 -23.48 -0.55
CA PHE A 27 23.29 -24.13 0.43
C PHE A 27 23.74 -23.83 1.86
N LEU A 28 22.82 -23.44 2.74
CA LEU A 28 23.06 -23.18 4.16
C LEU A 28 22.01 -23.88 5.02
N PRO A 29 22.40 -24.75 5.98
CA PRO A 29 21.46 -25.40 6.87
C PRO A 29 20.85 -24.41 7.87
N TRP A 30 19.70 -24.77 8.45
CA TRP A 30 19.13 -24.02 9.56
C TRP A 30 20.01 -24.18 10.82
N GLY A 31 20.15 -23.09 11.58
CA GLY A 31 20.89 -23.11 12.84
C GLY A 31 21.41 -21.75 13.29
N THR A 32 22.20 -21.77 14.35
CA THR A 32 22.84 -20.58 14.92
C THR A 32 24.34 -20.51 14.62
N GLU A 33 24.88 -21.56 14.01
CA GLU A 33 26.32 -21.64 13.66
C GLU A 33 26.68 -20.61 12.57
N THR A 34 27.96 -20.36 12.43
CA THR A 34 28.49 -19.36 11.49
C THR A 34 28.04 -19.61 10.04
N ASN A 35 28.05 -20.87 9.59
CA ASN A 35 27.64 -21.28 8.24
C ASN A 35 26.18 -21.78 8.17
N SER A 36 25.31 -21.29 9.04
CA SER A 36 23.88 -21.60 9.06
C SER A 36 23.05 -20.33 9.04
N ILE A 37 21.75 -20.47 8.80
CA ILE A 37 20.79 -19.37 8.83
C ILE A 37 19.75 -19.63 9.92
N GLY A 38 19.34 -18.59 10.64
CA GLY A 38 18.35 -18.70 11.71
C GLY A 38 16.96 -19.04 11.20
N LEU A 39 16.26 -19.88 11.99
CA LEU A 39 14.87 -20.25 11.76
C LEU A 39 14.10 -20.06 13.07
N ARG A 40 12.93 -19.45 12.99
CA ARG A 40 11.99 -19.33 14.12
C ARG A 40 10.58 -19.65 13.66
N ASN A 41 9.85 -20.44 14.42
CA ASN A 41 8.41 -20.61 14.22
C ASN A 41 7.65 -19.49 14.94
N GLY A 42 6.60 -18.99 14.33
CA GLY A 42 5.79 -17.91 14.90
C GLY A 42 4.42 -17.80 14.22
N PRO A 43 3.57 -16.87 14.67
CA PRO A 43 2.26 -16.63 14.07
C PRO A 43 2.39 -16.34 12.57
N GLY A 44 1.63 -17.08 11.77
CA GLY A 44 1.68 -16.96 10.31
C GLY A 44 2.63 -17.95 9.64
N GLY A 45 3.57 -18.58 10.35
CA GLY A 45 4.46 -19.62 9.81
C GLY A 45 5.90 -19.52 10.28
N PRO A 46 6.83 -20.25 9.65
CA PRO A 46 8.24 -20.16 9.93
C PRO A 46 8.84 -18.87 9.35
N PHE A 47 9.69 -18.19 10.13
CA PHE A 47 10.45 -17.00 9.77
C PHE A 47 11.93 -17.36 9.61
N GLY A 48 12.53 -16.87 8.52
CA GLY A 48 13.93 -17.10 8.17
C GLY A 48 14.62 -15.81 7.73
N PRO A 49 15.54 -15.89 6.75
CA PRO A 49 16.21 -14.72 6.19
C PRO A 49 15.21 -13.86 5.38
N THR A 50 15.44 -12.56 5.33
CA THR A 50 14.48 -11.63 4.73
C THR A 50 14.91 -11.05 3.39
N PHE A 51 16.22 -10.91 3.14
CA PHE A 51 16.73 -10.26 1.93
C PHE A 51 17.96 -10.98 1.39
N ILE A 52 18.09 -10.97 0.05
CA ILE A 52 19.28 -11.40 -0.67
C ILE A 52 19.79 -10.29 -1.58
N PHE A 53 21.10 -10.19 -1.66
CA PHE A 53 21.82 -9.39 -2.65
C PHE A 53 23.00 -10.19 -3.19
N ILE A 54 23.35 -10.01 -4.45
CA ILE A 54 24.53 -10.64 -5.07
C ILE A 54 25.29 -9.58 -5.84
N ASP A 55 26.57 -9.43 -5.52
CA ASP A 55 27.49 -8.52 -6.18
C ASP A 55 28.82 -9.21 -6.42
N ASN A 56 29.27 -9.26 -7.68
CA ASN A 56 30.56 -9.85 -8.07
C ASN A 56 30.82 -11.22 -7.43
N GLU A 57 29.82 -12.14 -7.50
CA GLU A 57 29.87 -13.49 -6.93
C GLU A 57 29.79 -13.54 -5.38
N VAL A 58 29.76 -12.40 -4.71
CA VAL A 58 29.53 -12.35 -3.26
C VAL A 58 28.03 -12.40 -2.98
N ILE A 59 27.60 -13.44 -2.30
CA ILE A 59 26.21 -13.61 -1.86
C ILE A 59 26.05 -13.01 -0.47
N GLN A 60 25.09 -12.11 -0.32
CA GLN A 60 24.84 -11.41 0.93
C GLN A 60 23.41 -11.72 1.40
N ILE A 61 23.28 -12.12 2.67
CA ILE A 61 22.02 -12.55 3.26
C ILE A 61 21.80 -11.78 4.57
N ILE A 62 20.61 -11.22 4.72
CA ILE A 62 20.16 -10.67 5.99
C ILE A 62 19.47 -11.78 6.77
N ASP A 63 20.18 -12.31 7.76
CA ASP A 63 19.74 -13.35 8.69
C ASP A 63 19.10 -12.70 9.93
N THR A 64 17.85 -12.29 9.78
CA THR A 64 17.11 -11.56 10.82
C THR A 64 16.92 -12.38 12.10
N GLN A 65 16.83 -13.71 12.01
CA GLN A 65 16.61 -14.56 13.17
C GLN A 65 17.86 -14.69 14.04
N ASN A 66 19.04 -14.74 13.44
CA ASN A 66 20.32 -14.69 14.17
C ASN A 66 20.83 -13.26 14.37
N LYS A 67 20.10 -12.23 13.86
CA LYS A 67 20.49 -10.82 13.91
C LYS A 67 21.88 -10.57 13.28
N LEU A 68 22.12 -11.17 12.11
CA LEU A 68 23.39 -11.10 11.39
C LEU A 68 23.21 -10.72 9.91
N PHE A 69 24.10 -9.88 9.42
CA PHE A 69 24.34 -9.70 8.00
C PHE A 69 25.53 -10.57 7.62
N LYS A 70 25.32 -11.51 6.71
CA LYS A 70 26.32 -12.53 6.31
C LYS A 70 26.68 -12.41 4.85
N SER A 71 27.99 -12.50 4.54
CA SER A 71 28.49 -12.48 3.16
C SER A 71 29.27 -13.78 2.88
N PHE A 72 29.00 -14.35 1.72
CA PHE A 72 29.58 -15.62 1.28
C PHE A 72 30.24 -15.46 -0.10
N HIS A 73 31.37 -16.16 -0.31
CA HIS A 73 32.04 -16.32 -1.59
C HIS A 73 32.59 -17.74 -1.67
N ASP A 74 32.44 -18.40 -2.82
CA ASP A 74 32.85 -19.81 -3.03
C ASP A 74 32.38 -20.75 -1.91
N ASN A 75 31.12 -20.64 -1.50
CA ASN A 75 30.50 -21.41 -0.40
C ASN A 75 31.17 -21.20 0.98
N GLN A 76 31.98 -20.18 1.13
CA GLN A 76 32.64 -19.84 2.39
C GLN A 76 32.14 -18.50 2.91
N ILE A 77 31.90 -18.42 4.23
CA ILE A 77 31.61 -17.14 4.84
C ILE A 77 32.87 -16.27 4.85
N ILE A 78 32.74 -15.07 4.29
CA ILE A 78 33.83 -14.09 4.24
C ILE A 78 33.60 -12.93 5.21
N ASN A 79 32.36 -12.68 5.62
CA ASN A 79 32.04 -11.67 6.61
C ASN A 79 30.73 -12.02 7.36
N SER A 80 30.65 -11.63 8.64
CA SER A 80 29.45 -11.73 9.46
C SER A 80 29.38 -10.55 10.43
N VAL A 81 28.39 -9.71 10.28
CA VAL A 81 28.26 -8.45 11.02
C VAL A 81 26.95 -8.47 11.81
N PRO A 82 26.96 -8.14 13.10
CA PRO A 82 25.72 -7.98 13.86
C PRO A 82 24.80 -6.91 13.27
N LEU A 83 23.52 -7.23 13.12
CA LEU A 83 22.50 -6.24 12.76
C LEU A 83 22.23 -5.33 13.96
N PRO A 84 22.15 -4.02 13.75
CA PRO A 84 21.86 -3.05 14.83
C PRO A 84 20.40 -3.07 15.28
N ILE A 85 19.52 -3.71 14.52
CA ILE A 85 18.07 -3.71 14.63
C ILE A 85 17.52 -5.11 14.47
N SER A 86 16.36 -5.38 15.07
CA SER A 86 15.69 -6.69 14.99
C SER A 86 14.60 -6.76 13.92
N HIS A 87 14.06 -5.62 13.51
CA HIS A 87 13.09 -5.51 12.42
C HIS A 87 13.69 -4.67 11.30
N ILE A 88 13.56 -5.12 10.06
CA ILE A 88 14.05 -4.41 8.86
C ILE A 88 12.87 -4.26 7.90
N GLU A 89 12.46 -3.02 7.69
CA GLU A 89 11.38 -2.67 6.79
C GLU A 89 11.84 -2.75 5.33
N LYS A 90 12.96 -2.08 5.03
CA LYS A 90 13.53 -2.04 3.69
C LYS A 90 15.04 -2.27 3.72
N ALA A 91 15.58 -2.83 2.67
CA ALA A 91 17.02 -3.02 2.49
C ALA A 91 17.42 -2.69 1.05
N ASN A 92 18.46 -1.88 0.89
CA ASN A 92 18.99 -1.49 -0.41
C ASN A 92 20.50 -1.75 -0.47
N TYR A 93 20.94 -2.45 -1.49
CA TYR A 93 22.35 -2.70 -1.77
C TYR A 93 22.76 -1.94 -3.04
N ARG A 94 23.74 -1.08 -2.92
CA ARG A 94 24.26 -0.21 -3.99
C ARG A 94 25.40 -0.86 -4.75
N GLU A 95 25.60 -0.45 -5.99
CA GLU A 95 26.70 -0.91 -6.85
C GLU A 95 28.10 -0.67 -6.26
N ASN A 96 28.26 0.30 -5.38
CA ASN A 96 29.52 0.57 -4.69
C ASN A 96 29.74 -0.34 -3.46
N GLY A 97 28.90 -1.35 -3.25
CA GLY A 97 29.02 -2.30 -2.13
C GLY A 97 28.48 -1.78 -0.79
N THR A 98 27.78 -0.65 -0.78
CA THR A 98 27.15 -0.13 0.44
C THR A 98 25.79 -0.76 0.62
N LEU A 99 25.48 -1.29 1.81
CA LEU A 99 24.14 -1.72 2.21
C LEU A 99 23.52 -0.64 3.11
N LEU A 100 22.29 -0.28 2.78
CA LEU A 100 21.42 0.54 3.62
C LEU A 100 20.29 -0.33 4.14
N LEU A 101 19.93 -0.13 5.40
CA LEU A 101 18.78 -0.74 6.05
C LEU A 101 17.88 0.38 6.58
N LEU A 102 16.58 0.24 6.41
CA LEU A 102 15.58 1.11 7.01
C LEU A 102 14.85 0.33 8.12
N SER A 103 14.68 0.97 9.26
CA SER A 103 13.88 0.48 10.38
C SER A 103 13.49 1.66 11.27
N ASN A 104 12.20 1.78 11.60
CA ASN A 104 11.66 2.86 12.43
C ASN A 104 12.19 4.24 12.00
N ASN A 105 12.14 4.52 10.68
CA ASN A 105 12.65 5.76 10.04
C ASN A 105 14.13 6.06 10.24
N GLN A 106 14.86 5.19 10.87
CA GLN A 106 16.31 5.31 10.98
C GLN A 106 16.99 4.52 9.87
N THR A 107 17.75 5.22 9.04
CA THR A 107 18.64 4.56 8.07
C THR A 107 19.93 4.13 8.77
N TRP A 108 20.30 2.87 8.52
CA TRP A 108 21.54 2.27 8.96
C TRP A 108 22.40 1.94 7.74
N ARG A 109 23.69 2.17 7.84
CA ARG A 109 24.62 2.00 6.73
C ARG A 109 25.79 1.13 7.12
N ILE A 110 26.21 0.24 6.19
CA ILE A 110 27.50 -0.41 6.22
C ILE A 110 28.17 -0.27 4.84
N GLY A 111 29.41 0.18 4.82
CA GLY A 111 30.20 0.27 3.58
C GLY A 111 30.82 -1.09 3.18
N PRO A 112 31.43 -1.18 1.98
CA PRO A 112 32.11 -2.38 1.50
C PRO A 112 33.15 -2.86 2.51
N GLY A 113 33.11 -4.14 2.90
CA GLY A 113 34.04 -4.72 3.89
C GLY A 113 33.95 -4.11 5.28
N GLY A 114 32.91 -3.35 5.58
CA GLY A 114 32.66 -2.78 6.92
C GLY A 114 32.34 -3.87 7.95
N ASN A 115 32.73 -3.62 9.20
CA ASN A 115 32.52 -4.54 10.30
C ASN A 115 31.37 -4.14 11.25
N ASN A 116 30.79 -2.94 11.06
CA ASN A 116 29.70 -2.43 11.87
C ASN A 116 28.76 -1.58 11.04
N PHE A 117 27.48 -1.60 11.39
CA PHE A 117 26.52 -0.62 10.92
C PHE A 117 26.65 0.68 11.72
N ILE A 118 26.46 1.80 11.04
CA ILE A 118 26.37 3.13 11.65
C ILE A 118 25.03 3.76 11.26
N THR A 119 24.48 4.61 12.09
CA THR A 119 23.34 5.46 11.75
C THR A 119 23.74 6.40 10.62
N SER A 120 22.86 6.65 9.69
CA SER A 120 23.08 7.51 8.54
C SER A 120 21.99 8.56 8.45
N SER A 121 22.35 9.78 8.16
CA SER A 121 21.44 10.85 7.77
C SER A 121 21.08 10.78 6.29
N GLU A 122 21.59 9.78 5.57
CA GLU A 122 21.29 9.56 4.17
C GLU A 122 19.87 8.96 4.06
N SER A 123 19.04 9.56 3.22
CA SER A 123 17.72 9.03 2.93
C SER A 123 17.83 7.63 2.34
N PHE A 124 16.90 6.76 2.70
CA PHE A 124 16.84 5.43 2.10
C PHE A 124 16.43 5.59 0.63
N PRO A 125 17.23 5.05 -0.33
CA PRO A 125 16.92 5.26 -1.74
C PRO A 125 15.61 4.58 -2.10
N LYS A 126 14.69 5.36 -2.57
CA LYS A 126 13.44 4.91 -3.15
C LYS A 126 13.71 4.59 -4.63
N ARG A 127 13.48 3.38 -5.03
CA ARG A 127 13.64 2.95 -6.40
C ARG A 127 12.26 2.74 -6.98
N VAL A 128 11.88 3.55 -7.95
CA VAL A 128 10.73 3.24 -8.81
C VAL A 128 11.06 1.92 -9.50
N ALA A 129 10.29 0.89 -9.22
CA ALA A 129 10.43 -0.42 -9.85
C ALA A 129 9.48 -0.51 -11.03
N ASP A 130 9.88 -1.26 -12.06
CA ASP A 130 8.93 -1.65 -13.09
C ASP A 130 7.76 -2.41 -12.43
N ARG A 131 6.52 -2.08 -12.78
CA ARG A 131 5.31 -2.75 -12.28
C ARG A 131 4.55 -3.43 -13.41
N ALA A 132 3.81 -4.48 -13.09
CA ALA A 132 2.99 -5.19 -14.05
C ALA A 132 1.51 -5.02 -13.69
N GLU A 133 0.65 -4.84 -14.69
CA GLU A 133 -0.79 -4.67 -14.53
C GLU A 133 -1.55 -5.51 -15.54
N ARG A 134 -2.69 -6.03 -15.13
CA ARG A 134 -3.66 -6.67 -16.00
C ARG A 134 -4.54 -5.60 -16.64
N ILE A 135 -4.64 -5.60 -17.97
CA ILE A 135 -5.51 -4.69 -18.74
C ILE A 135 -6.64 -5.42 -19.47
N GLY A 136 -6.63 -6.76 -19.44
CA GLY A 136 -7.65 -7.61 -20.07
C GLY A 136 -7.51 -9.05 -19.60
N ASN A 137 -8.37 -9.96 -20.06
CA ASN A 137 -8.38 -11.35 -19.59
C ASN A 137 -7.04 -12.07 -19.77
N ASN A 138 -6.27 -11.76 -20.82
CA ASN A 138 -4.97 -12.35 -21.11
C ASN A 138 -3.94 -11.29 -21.51
N GLU A 139 -4.25 -10.03 -21.28
CA GLU A 139 -3.42 -8.89 -21.65
C GLU A 139 -2.87 -8.22 -20.41
N PHE A 140 -1.57 -7.94 -20.45
CA PHE A 140 -0.83 -7.30 -19.37
C PHE A 140 0.04 -6.18 -19.93
N ARG A 141 0.24 -5.15 -19.14
CA ARG A 141 1.26 -4.15 -19.41
C ARG A 141 2.30 -4.13 -18.30
N ILE A 142 3.51 -3.74 -18.65
CA ILE A 142 4.56 -3.37 -17.72
C ILE A 142 4.75 -1.87 -17.88
N ILE A 143 4.64 -1.15 -16.78
CA ILE A 143 5.02 0.25 -16.70
C ILE A 143 6.42 0.27 -16.11
N THR A 144 7.38 0.76 -16.90
CA THR A 144 8.77 0.82 -16.45
C THR A 144 8.97 2.01 -15.53
N ALA A 145 10.03 1.98 -14.73
CA ALA A 145 10.44 3.11 -13.91
C ALA A 145 10.64 4.44 -14.69
N GLN A 146 10.76 4.38 -16.01
CA GLN A 146 10.88 5.53 -16.89
C GLN A 146 9.55 5.87 -17.61
N GLY A 147 8.41 5.29 -17.19
CA GLY A 147 7.11 5.52 -17.80
C GLY A 147 6.88 4.82 -19.15
N THR A 148 7.83 3.98 -19.62
CA THR A 148 7.64 3.23 -20.87
C THR A 148 6.67 2.08 -20.65
N ILE A 149 5.66 1.93 -21.54
CA ILE A 149 4.69 0.84 -21.49
C ILE A 149 5.13 -0.28 -22.41
N ILE A 150 5.16 -1.51 -21.88
CA ILE A 150 5.48 -2.74 -22.62
C ILE A 150 4.30 -3.69 -22.48
N HIS A 151 3.65 -4.07 -23.59
CA HIS A 151 2.54 -5.01 -23.58
C HIS A 151 3.03 -6.46 -23.79
N PHE A 152 2.40 -7.40 -23.10
CA PHE A 152 2.58 -8.84 -23.34
C PHE A 152 1.28 -9.61 -23.06
N ASN A 153 1.18 -10.82 -23.57
CA ASN A 153 0.00 -11.66 -23.42
C ASN A 153 0.35 -12.95 -22.66
N GLU A 154 -0.50 -13.32 -21.71
CA GLU A 154 -0.36 -14.56 -20.96
C GLU A 154 -1.74 -15.12 -20.57
N THR A 155 -1.92 -16.44 -20.70
CA THR A 155 -3.21 -17.08 -20.45
C THR A 155 -3.27 -17.75 -19.08
N ASN A 156 -4.47 -17.82 -18.48
CA ASN A 156 -4.73 -18.49 -17.20
C ASN A 156 -3.79 -18.00 -16.08
N THR A 157 -3.59 -16.71 -16.01
CA THR A 157 -2.67 -16.08 -15.06
C THR A 157 -3.43 -15.59 -13.85
N ALA A 158 -3.01 -16.01 -12.65
CA ALA A 158 -3.55 -15.53 -11.38
C ALA A 158 -2.87 -14.23 -10.97
N SER A 159 -1.52 -14.16 -11.07
CA SER A 159 -0.75 -12.96 -10.77
C SER A 159 0.49 -12.83 -11.65
N VAL A 160 0.99 -11.59 -11.76
CA VAL A 160 2.19 -11.23 -12.54
C VAL A 160 3.07 -10.30 -11.73
N ARG A 161 4.39 -10.52 -11.78
CA ARG A 161 5.35 -9.70 -11.04
C ARG A 161 6.61 -9.45 -11.87
N VAL A 162 7.07 -8.20 -11.95
CA VAL A 162 8.39 -7.88 -12.50
C VAL A 162 9.46 -8.21 -11.45
N LEU A 163 10.38 -9.11 -11.77
CA LEU A 163 11.44 -9.53 -10.87
C LEU A 163 12.70 -8.65 -10.98
N GLY A 164 12.91 -8.07 -12.14
CA GLY A 164 13.99 -7.14 -12.39
C GLY A 164 14.41 -7.10 -13.87
N GLN A 165 15.36 -6.20 -14.15
CA GLN A 165 15.89 -5.95 -15.48
C GLN A 165 17.37 -6.25 -15.52
N THR A 166 17.86 -6.86 -16.62
CA THR A 166 19.28 -7.07 -16.86
C THR A 166 19.94 -5.78 -17.35
N PRO A 167 21.27 -5.65 -17.29
CA PRO A 167 21.99 -4.52 -17.89
C PRO A 167 21.78 -4.38 -19.40
N SER A 168 21.44 -5.47 -20.11
CA SER A 168 21.10 -5.46 -21.54
C SER A 168 19.67 -5.03 -21.85
N GLY A 169 18.84 -4.76 -20.82
CA GLY A 169 17.45 -4.33 -20.97
C GLY A 169 16.42 -5.47 -21.02
N LEU A 170 16.83 -6.73 -20.90
CA LEU A 170 15.91 -7.86 -20.77
C LEU A 170 15.22 -7.81 -19.40
N ARG A 171 13.97 -8.27 -19.33
CA ARG A 171 13.21 -8.34 -18.08
C ARG A 171 12.85 -9.77 -17.74
N TYR A 172 12.92 -10.08 -16.45
CA TYR A 172 12.40 -11.31 -15.88
C TYR A 172 11.01 -11.04 -15.29
N ILE A 173 9.99 -11.69 -15.84
CA ILE A 173 8.59 -11.55 -15.42
C ILE A 173 8.14 -12.86 -14.83
N MET A 174 7.76 -12.89 -13.56
CA MET A 174 7.12 -14.03 -12.95
C MET A 174 5.64 -14.04 -13.27
N VAL A 175 5.15 -15.19 -13.69
CA VAL A 175 3.74 -15.48 -13.93
C VAL A 175 3.32 -16.64 -13.03
N GLU A 176 2.27 -16.44 -12.25
CA GLU A 176 1.71 -17.47 -11.37
C GLU A 176 0.39 -18.00 -11.92
N LYS A 177 0.24 -19.31 -11.95
CA LYS A 177 -0.96 -20.00 -12.44
C LYS A 177 -1.49 -20.94 -11.38
N ILE A 178 -2.76 -20.82 -11.03
CA ILE A 178 -3.42 -21.79 -10.14
C ILE A 178 -3.60 -23.09 -10.92
N ILE A 179 -3.07 -24.18 -10.38
CA ILE A 179 -3.19 -25.53 -10.92
C ILE A 179 -4.31 -26.29 -10.20
N ASN A 180 -4.45 -26.07 -8.89
CA ASN A 180 -5.54 -26.58 -8.09
C ASN A 180 -6.01 -25.49 -7.11
N GLN A 181 -7.32 -25.36 -6.94
CA GLN A 181 -7.93 -24.32 -6.10
C GLN A 181 -7.87 -24.68 -4.61
N ILE A 182 -8.25 -25.91 -4.24
CA ILE A 182 -8.30 -26.38 -2.86
C ILE A 182 -7.81 -27.85 -2.80
N PRO A 183 -6.65 -28.14 -2.18
CA PRO A 183 -5.68 -27.19 -1.65
C PRO A 183 -5.05 -26.35 -2.75
N LEU A 184 -4.65 -25.13 -2.43
CA LEU A 184 -4.05 -24.21 -3.39
C LEU A 184 -2.69 -24.75 -3.89
N GLU A 185 -2.63 -25.02 -5.18
CA GLU A 185 -1.39 -25.37 -5.87
C GLU A 185 -1.12 -24.36 -6.98
N VAL A 186 0.06 -23.77 -6.95
CA VAL A 186 0.46 -22.70 -7.88
C VAL A 186 1.69 -23.12 -8.66
N ARG A 187 1.66 -22.93 -9.96
CA ARG A 187 2.84 -23.00 -10.81
C ARG A 187 3.43 -21.62 -11.00
N ARG A 188 4.73 -21.48 -10.73
CA ARG A 188 5.50 -20.27 -10.94
C ARG A 188 6.41 -20.44 -12.15
N GLN A 189 6.28 -19.53 -13.12
CA GLN A 189 7.10 -19.50 -14.32
C GLN A 189 7.73 -18.12 -14.47
N VAL A 190 8.95 -18.06 -14.93
CA VAL A 190 9.62 -16.82 -15.28
C VAL A 190 9.73 -16.73 -16.80
N LEU A 191 9.23 -15.62 -17.36
CA LEU A 191 9.41 -15.24 -18.74
C LEU A 191 10.61 -14.32 -18.84
N VAL A 192 11.45 -14.53 -19.84
CA VAL A 192 12.48 -13.58 -20.26
C VAL A 192 11.93 -12.81 -21.45
N ILE A 193 11.71 -11.51 -21.29
CA ILE A 193 11.20 -10.66 -22.37
C ILE A 193 12.21 -9.59 -22.75
N ASN A 194 12.18 -9.21 -24.04
CA ASN A 194 12.97 -8.09 -24.53
C ASN A 194 12.26 -6.74 -24.31
N THR A 195 12.93 -5.67 -24.74
CA THR A 195 12.40 -4.29 -24.61
C THR A 195 11.10 -4.05 -25.40
N ASN A 196 10.74 -4.92 -26.33
CA ASN A 196 9.52 -4.85 -27.14
C ASN A 196 8.39 -5.74 -26.60
N GLY A 197 8.59 -6.40 -25.46
CA GLY A 197 7.61 -7.32 -24.87
C GLY A 197 7.59 -8.72 -25.48
N SER A 198 8.50 -9.03 -26.44
CA SER A 198 8.57 -10.37 -27.03
C SER A 198 9.23 -11.35 -26.07
N GLU A 199 8.60 -12.48 -25.85
CA GLU A 199 9.16 -13.59 -25.07
C GLU A 199 10.36 -14.22 -25.80
N LEU A 200 11.49 -14.32 -25.11
CA LEU A 200 12.70 -14.96 -25.58
C LEU A 200 12.87 -16.36 -25.01
N ASN A 201 12.47 -16.55 -23.76
CA ASN A 201 12.53 -17.84 -23.09
C ASN A 201 11.56 -17.90 -21.90
N ARG A 202 11.34 -19.11 -21.37
CA ARG A 202 10.48 -19.41 -20.24
C ARG A 202 11.04 -20.56 -19.43
N PHE A 203 11.00 -20.47 -18.10
CA PHE A 203 11.43 -21.55 -17.21
C PHE A 203 10.60 -21.62 -15.93
N ASN A 204 10.54 -22.81 -15.33
CA ASN A 204 9.85 -22.99 -14.04
C ASN A 204 10.79 -22.68 -12.88
N ILE A 205 10.21 -22.15 -11.80
CA ILE A 205 10.89 -21.93 -10.53
C ILE A 205 10.13 -22.65 -9.41
N PRO A 206 10.74 -22.88 -8.22
CA PRO A 206 10.06 -23.53 -7.11
C PRO A 206 8.72 -22.84 -6.77
N PRO A 207 7.65 -23.59 -6.50
CA PRO A 207 6.31 -23.02 -6.32
C PRO A 207 6.16 -22.21 -5.04
N ILE A 208 6.90 -22.55 -3.99
CA ILE A 208 6.79 -21.91 -2.67
C ILE A 208 8.10 -22.04 -1.90
N SER A 209 8.40 -21.06 -1.06
CA SER A 209 9.46 -21.08 -0.06
C SER A 209 8.90 -21.48 1.32
N PHE A 210 9.72 -22.18 2.12
CA PHE A 210 9.35 -22.63 3.46
C PHE A 210 9.14 -21.46 4.46
N THR A 211 9.90 -20.38 4.31
CA THR A 211 9.75 -19.17 5.13
C THR A 211 9.30 -17.99 4.29
N TYR A 212 8.68 -17.02 4.94
CA TYR A 212 8.40 -15.74 4.28
C TYR A 212 9.73 -14.99 4.02
N ILE A 213 9.85 -14.40 2.84
CA ILE A 213 11.04 -13.65 2.38
C ILE A 213 10.57 -12.33 1.78
N SER A 214 11.03 -11.20 2.31
CA SER A 214 10.64 -9.86 1.84
C SER A 214 11.16 -9.55 0.44
N LYS A 215 12.41 -9.93 0.17
CA LYS A 215 13.03 -9.81 -1.16
C LYS A 215 13.55 -11.18 -1.58
N GLU A 216 12.71 -11.93 -2.28
CA GLU A 216 13.02 -13.29 -2.74
C GLU A 216 13.97 -13.32 -3.93
N PHE A 217 13.93 -12.28 -4.80
CA PHE A 217 14.67 -12.23 -6.05
C PHE A 217 15.62 -11.05 -6.12
N HIS A 218 16.72 -11.26 -6.86
CA HIS A 218 17.69 -10.23 -7.20
C HIS A 218 18.29 -10.51 -8.60
N VAL A 219 18.23 -9.51 -9.48
CA VAL A 219 18.96 -9.54 -10.75
C VAL A 219 20.30 -8.89 -10.54
N ASP A 220 21.39 -9.66 -10.74
CA ASP A 220 22.74 -9.16 -10.52
C ASP A 220 23.30 -8.38 -11.72
N VAL A 221 24.47 -7.77 -11.53
CA VAL A 221 25.15 -6.98 -12.57
C VAL A 221 25.52 -7.78 -13.82
N ASN A 222 25.58 -9.11 -13.73
CA ASN A 222 25.84 -10.01 -14.86
C ASN A 222 24.55 -10.40 -15.58
N GLY A 223 23.38 -9.92 -15.11
CA GLY A 223 22.08 -10.22 -15.68
C GLY A 223 21.49 -11.55 -15.23
N SER A 224 22.04 -12.20 -14.20
CA SER A 224 21.47 -13.43 -13.66
C SER A 224 20.34 -13.11 -12.70
N LEU A 225 19.21 -13.82 -12.84
CA LEU A 225 18.14 -13.85 -11.85
C LEU A 225 18.54 -14.79 -10.72
N ASN A 226 18.63 -14.26 -9.52
CA ASN A 226 18.95 -15.03 -8.32
C ASN A 226 17.76 -15.06 -7.38
N MET A 227 17.50 -16.23 -6.78
CA MET A 227 16.40 -16.48 -5.85
C MET A 227 16.94 -17.04 -4.54
N ILE A 228 16.49 -16.48 -3.42
CA ILE A 228 16.62 -17.16 -2.14
C ILE A 228 15.41 -18.09 -1.97
N HIS A 229 15.67 -19.37 -1.92
CA HIS A 229 14.65 -20.40 -1.76
C HIS A 229 14.88 -21.14 -0.46
N THR A 230 13.87 -21.19 0.41
CA THR A 230 13.95 -21.86 1.70
C THR A 230 13.19 -23.17 1.68
N ARG A 231 13.76 -24.19 2.31
CA ARG A 231 13.17 -25.52 2.46
C ARG A 231 13.27 -25.98 3.92
N THR A 232 12.68 -27.11 4.25
CA THR A 232 12.75 -27.69 5.62
C THR A 232 14.18 -27.99 6.08
N ASN A 233 15.13 -28.22 5.16
CA ASN A 233 16.54 -28.51 5.44
C ASN A 233 17.45 -27.27 5.49
N GLY A 234 16.99 -26.12 4.99
CA GLY A 234 17.84 -24.92 4.92
C GLY A 234 17.48 -23.93 3.84
N VAL A 235 18.44 -23.09 3.53
CA VAL A 235 18.37 -22.00 2.54
C VAL A 235 19.19 -22.36 1.33
N HIS A 236 18.59 -22.23 0.15
CA HIS A 236 19.19 -22.48 -1.15
C HIS A 236 19.24 -21.20 -1.96
N ILE A 237 20.38 -20.87 -2.56
CA ILE A 237 20.51 -19.75 -3.48
C ILE A 237 20.57 -20.31 -4.90
N LEU A 238 19.50 -20.08 -5.64
CA LEU A 238 19.29 -20.54 -7.00
C LEU A 238 19.53 -19.40 -7.98
N SER A 239 20.18 -19.70 -9.11
CA SER A 239 20.54 -18.69 -10.12
C SER A 239 20.18 -19.17 -11.51
N TRP A 240 19.62 -18.27 -12.31
CA TRP A 240 19.31 -18.48 -13.72
C TRP A 240 19.91 -17.34 -14.55
N ASN A 241 20.57 -17.68 -15.64
CA ASN A 241 21.11 -16.71 -16.59
C ASN A 241 20.60 -17.05 -17.99
N TYR A 242 20.09 -16.04 -18.70
CA TYR A 242 19.70 -16.19 -20.11
C TYR A 242 20.95 -16.07 -21.00
N ASP A 243 21.17 -17.08 -21.84
CA ASP A 243 22.31 -17.14 -22.77
C ASP A 243 21.79 -17.48 -24.17
N GLU A 244 21.97 -16.55 -25.11
CA GLU A 244 21.54 -16.71 -26.50
C GLU A 244 22.23 -17.87 -27.22
N THR A 245 23.34 -18.38 -26.69
CA THR A 245 24.15 -19.45 -27.30
C THR A 245 23.76 -20.86 -26.85
N ILE A 246 22.87 -20.99 -25.85
CA ILE A 246 22.43 -22.28 -25.29
C ILE A 246 21.13 -22.72 -25.97
N GLU A 247 21.08 -23.93 -26.51
CA GLU A 247 19.90 -24.50 -27.18
C GLU A 247 18.90 -25.16 -26.22
N THR A 248 19.32 -25.60 -25.04
CA THR A 248 18.50 -26.33 -24.06
C THR A 248 18.73 -25.83 -22.65
N ALA A 249 17.64 -25.52 -21.95
CA ALA A 249 17.69 -25.16 -20.52
C ALA A 249 17.88 -26.43 -19.66
N PRO A 250 18.84 -26.45 -18.70
CA PRO A 250 18.80 -27.44 -17.65
C PRO A 250 17.54 -27.20 -16.78
N GLU A 251 16.77 -28.25 -16.56
CA GLU A 251 15.61 -28.18 -15.66
C GLU A 251 16.08 -28.24 -14.20
N LEU A 252 15.34 -27.55 -13.34
CA LEU A 252 15.49 -27.74 -11.90
C LEU A 252 15.20 -29.21 -11.54
N PRO A 253 15.97 -29.79 -10.60
CA PRO A 253 15.66 -31.14 -10.08
C PRO A 253 14.23 -31.22 -9.53
N ASP A 254 13.56 -32.32 -9.77
CA ASP A 254 12.15 -32.56 -9.38
C ASP A 254 11.88 -32.31 -7.89
N ASN A 255 12.86 -32.57 -7.03
CA ASN A 255 12.73 -32.37 -5.61
C ASN A 255 12.48 -30.92 -5.19
N TYR A 256 12.79 -29.92 -6.04
CA TYR A 256 12.44 -28.52 -5.76
C TYR A 256 10.94 -28.21 -5.95
N PHE A 257 10.19 -29.09 -6.58
CA PHE A 257 8.78 -28.97 -6.82
C PHE A 257 7.91 -29.79 -5.86
N GLU A 258 8.54 -30.51 -4.93
CA GLU A 258 7.83 -31.25 -3.89
C GLU A 258 7.13 -30.33 -2.90
N ALA A 259 5.97 -30.74 -2.40
CA ALA A 259 5.23 -30.05 -1.35
C ALA A 259 6.08 -29.89 -0.08
N LEU A 260 5.91 -28.76 0.60
CA LEU A 260 6.59 -28.47 1.87
C LEU A 260 5.63 -28.70 3.04
N ASP A 261 6.10 -29.44 4.06
CA ASP A 261 5.38 -29.58 5.31
C ASP A 261 5.64 -28.36 6.20
N PHE A 262 4.59 -27.56 6.42
CA PHE A 262 4.66 -26.38 7.29
C PHE A 262 4.29 -26.75 8.74
N PRO A 263 5.06 -26.29 9.75
CA PRO A 263 4.64 -26.42 11.12
C PRO A 263 3.39 -25.58 11.37
N VAL A 264 2.37 -26.19 11.94
CA VAL A 264 1.16 -25.48 12.36
C VAL A 264 1.36 -24.99 13.78
N LEU A 265 1.44 -23.68 13.99
CA LEU A 265 1.27 -23.09 15.30
C LEU A 265 -0.22 -23.02 15.61
N GLU A 266 -0.58 -23.74 16.65
CA GLU A 266 -1.96 -23.79 17.08
C GLU A 266 -2.27 -22.59 17.98
N ASP A 267 -3.38 -21.88 17.69
CA ASP A 267 -3.90 -20.84 18.57
C ASP A 267 -4.18 -21.37 20.00
N PRO A 268 -4.17 -20.48 21.01
CA PRO A 268 -4.62 -20.87 22.34
C PRO A 268 -6.04 -21.46 22.27
N PRO A 269 -6.29 -22.62 22.92
CA PRO A 269 -7.63 -23.18 22.96
C PRO A 269 -8.52 -22.29 23.82
N ILE A 270 -9.32 -21.43 23.19
CA ILE A 270 -10.39 -20.68 23.86
C ILE A 270 -11.63 -21.57 23.88
N GLU A 271 -12.17 -21.88 25.08
CA GLU A 271 -13.43 -22.61 25.20
C GLU A 271 -14.57 -21.66 24.79
N ILE A 272 -15.23 -21.97 23.68
CA ILE A 272 -16.51 -21.36 23.32
C ILE A 272 -17.65 -22.33 23.66
N ASP A 273 -18.70 -21.78 24.18
CA ASP A 273 -19.98 -22.47 24.30
C ASP A 273 -20.56 -22.70 22.90
N ARG A 274 -20.36 -23.91 22.35
CA ARG A 274 -20.80 -24.32 21.00
C ARG A 274 -22.33 -24.48 20.88
N GLN A 275 -23.13 -24.04 21.88
CA GLN A 275 -24.58 -24.16 21.85
C GLN A 275 -25.31 -22.96 21.22
N ARG A 276 -24.60 -22.00 20.63
CA ARG A 276 -25.25 -20.89 19.91
C ARG A 276 -25.78 -21.37 18.55
N SER A 277 -27.05 -21.04 18.29
CA SER A 277 -27.65 -21.25 16.96
C SER A 277 -27.09 -20.25 15.94
N MET A 278 -27.15 -20.56 14.65
CA MET A 278 -26.76 -19.64 13.57
C MET A 278 -27.46 -18.27 13.62
N GLN A 279 -28.55 -18.15 14.37
CA GLN A 279 -29.32 -16.91 14.59
C GLN A 279 -28.64 -15.90 15.57
N ASP A 280 -27.57 -16.30 16.24
CA ASP A 280 -26.89 -15.48 17.27
C ASP A 280 -25.62 -14.77 16.82
N TYR A 281 -25.21 -14.90 15.55
CA TYR A 281 -24.04 -14.19 15.03
C TYR A 281 -24.41 -12.79 14.55
N PRO A 282 -23.62 -11.75 14.94
CA PRO A 282 -23.88 -10.39 14.49
C PRO A 282 -23.72 -10.29 12.97
N THR A 283 -24.55 -9.48 12.36
CA THR A 283 -24.37 -9.13 10.94
C THR A 283 -23.42 -7.97 10.79
N VAL A 284 -22.68 -7.98 9.68
CA VAL A 284 -21.74 -6.92 9.30
C VAL A 284 -21.67 -6.82 7.77
N THR A 285 -21.64 -5.62 7.25
CA THR A 285 -21.38 -5.41 5.82
C THR A 285 -19.87 -5.41 5.54
N PRO A 286 -19.43 -5.70 4.30
CA PRO A 286 -18.03 -5.57 3.92
C PRO A 286 -17.46 -4.19 4.23
N ALA A 287 -18.18 -3.12 3.93
CA ALA A 287 -17.74 -1.76 4.20
C ALA A 287 -17.51 -1.49 5.70
N GLU A 288 -18.40 -1.99 6.58
CA GLU A 288 -18.21 -1.87 8.03
C GLU A 288 -17.03 -2.68 8.54
N ALA A 289 -16.82 -3.89 7.98
CA ALA A 289 -15.67 -4.73 8.34
C ALA A 289 -14.34 -4.07 7.94
N LEU A 290 -14.29 -3.49 6.73
CA LEU A 290 -13.12 -2.78 6.23
C LEU A 290 -12.87 -1.46 6.98
N ALA A 291 -13.90 -0.68 7.27
CA ALA A 291 -13.78 0.54 8.06
C ALA A 291 -13.25 0.25 9.48
N MET A 292 -13.70 -0.84 10.10
CA MET A 292 -13.15 -1.28 11.39
C MET A 292 -11.68 -1.70 11.25
N ALA A 293 -11.32 -2.40 10.18
CA ALA A 293 -9.95 -2.82 9.93
C ALA A 293 -9.02 -1.61 9.76
N ASP A 294 -9.45 -0.61 9.00
CA ASP A 294 -8.73 0.63 8.79
C ASP A 294 -8.55 1.41 10.10
N GLN A 295 -9.59 1.52 10.94
CA GLN A 295 -9.46 2.13 12.27
C GLN A 295 -8.37 1.47 13.14
N TYR A 296 -8.16 0.16 13.05
CA TYR A 296 -7.07 -0.52 13.77
C TYR A 296 -5.69 -0.23 13.20
N VAL A 297 -5.60 0.04 11.91
CA VAL A 297 -4.36 0.48 11.26
C VAL A 297 -4.04 1.92 11.64
N GLN A 298 -5.02 2.83 11.57
CA GLN A 298 -4.82 4.27 11.75
C GLN A 298 -4.90 4.73 13.22
N HIS A 299 -5.28 3.85 14.17
CA HIS A 299 -5.48 4.24 15.56
C HIS A 299 -4.23 4.85 16.18
N GLN A 300 -4.36 6.11 16.60
CA GLN A 300 -3.34 6.83 17.35
C GLN A 300 -3.50 6.56 18.86
N TRP A 301 -2.41 6.20 19.52
CA TRP A 301 -2.37 5.95 20.95
C TRP A 301 -1.03 6.35 21.57
N THR A 302 -1.00 6.51 22.89
CA THR A 302 0.20 6.98 23.58
C THR A 302 0.76 5.90 24.49
N ALA A 303 2.07 5.62 24.34
CA ALA A 303 2.83 4.78 25.26
C ALA A 303 3.67 5.64 26.21
N THR A 304 3.82 5.15 27.42
CA THR A 304 4.86 5.60 28.36
C THR A 304 5.95 4.53 28.48
N ALA A 305 7.10 4.87 29.03
CA ALA A 305 8.15 3.89 29.30
C ALA A 305 7.66 2.71 30.18
N ALA A 306 6.59 2.89 30.97
CA ALA A 306 5.99 1.83 31.79
C ALA A 306 5.17 0.82 30.97
N ASN A 307 4.76 1.18 29.76
CA ASN A 307 4.01 0.32 28.86
C ASN A 307 4.91 -0.56 27.98
N ILE A 308 6.23 -0.40 28.07
CA ILE A 308 7.22 -1.04 27.21
C ILE A 308 8.12 -1.94 28.05
N THR A 309 8.28 -3.22 27.66
CA THR A 309 9.19 -4.14 28.33
C THR A 309 10.63 -3.91 27.82
N ASN A 310 11.61 -4.09 28.68
CA ASN A 310 13.00 -4.12 28.25
C ASN A 310 13.42 -5.57 27.94
N GLY A 311 13.11 -6.00 26.71
CA GLY A 311 13.21 -7.39 26.27
C GLY A 311 12.16 -8.30 26.94
N ARG A 312 12.41 -9.60 26.99
CA ARG A 312 11.51 -10.59 27.59
C ARG A 312 11.49 -10.49 29.09
N ILE A 313 10.31 -10.41 29.66
CA ILE A 313 10.08 -10.41 31.12
C ILE A 313 8.94 -11.37 31.49
N ASN A 314 8.83 -11.73 32.75
CA ASN A 314 7.62 -12.37 33.25
C ASN A 314 6.67 -11.32 33.84
N ASP A 315 5.41 -11.38 33.41
CA ASP A 315 4.35 -10.56 34.01
C ASP A 315 4.08 -10.95 35.48
N PRO A 316 3.23 -10.19 36.21
CA PRO A 316 2.88 -10.56 37.59
C PRO A 316 2.25 -11.93 37.76
N ASN A 317 1.70 -12.56 36.74
CA ASN A 317 1.14 -13.90 36.74
C ASN A 317 2.15 -14.96 36.29
N GLY A 318 3.37 -14.57 35.95
CA GLY A 318 4.46 -15.47 35.53
C GLY A 318 4.40 -15.81 34.04
N VAL A 319 3.60 -15.12 33.28
CA VAL A 319 3.55 -15.24 31.80
C VAL A 319 4.72 -14.49 31.19
N GLU A 320 5.48 -15.13 30.33
CA GLU A 320 6.55 -14.48 29.58
C GLU A 320 5.96 -13.56 28.53
N ILE A 321 6.36 -12.30 28.53
CA ILE A 321 5.89 -11.25 27.65
C ILE A 321 7.05 -10.43 27.08
N GLU A 322 6.83 -9.87 25.88
CA GLU A 322 7.79 -8.96 25.25
C GLU A 322 7.05 -7.98 24.35
N THR A 323 7.17 -6.68 24.65
CA THR A 323 6.62 -5.61 23.80
C THR A 323 7.29 -5.62 22.40
N PRO A 324 6.55 -5.41 21.30
CA PRO A 324 7.13 -5.23 19.97
C PRO A 324 8.19 -4.13 19.91
N ASP A 325 9.28 -4.39 19.17
CA ASP A 325 10.47 -3.51 19.14
C ASP A 325 10.22 -2.15 18.47
N TRP A 326 9.14 -1.99 17.71
CA TRP A 326 8.79 -0.75 17.03
C TRP A 326 8.10 0.28 17.94
N ILE A 327 7.65 -0.11 19.13
CA ILE A 327 6.90 0.76 20.05
C ILE A 327 7.85 1.64 20.84
N GLU A 328 7.63 2.95 20.80
CA GLU A 328 8.42 3.96 21.50
C GLU A 328 7.55 4.74 22.50
N PRO A 329 8.14 5.33 23.55
CA PRO A 329 7.42 6.26 24.41
C PRO A 329 6.96 7.49 23.62
N GLY A 330 5.69 7.87 23.76
CA GLY A 330 5.05 8.94 23.02
C GLY A 330 3.89 8.45 22.19
N SER A 331 3.59 9.17 21.12
CA SER A 331 2.54 8.83 20.17
C SER A 331 2.97 7.65 19.31
N ASN A 332 2.09 6.67 19.14
CA ASN A 332 2.25 5.51 18.30
C ASN A 332 0.99 5.32 17.46
N TYR A 333 1.13 4.63 16.33
CA TYR A 333 0.04 4.27 15.43
C TYR A 333 0.07 2.77 15.21
N HIS A 334 -1.01 2.22 14.61
CA HIS A 334 -1.26 0.80 14.46
C HIS A 334 -1.48 0.09 15.81
N VAL A 335 -2.52 -0.69 15.89
CA VAL A 335 -2.76 -1.52 17.09
C VAL A 335 -1.67 -2.57 17.19
N PRO A 336 -0.99 -2.70 18.35
CA PRO A 336 0.09 -3.67 18.50
C PRO A 336 -0.44 -5.11 18.52
N TYR A 337 0.38 -6.03 17.99
CA TYR A 337 0.12 -7.45 18.11
C TYR A 337 0.22 -7.88 19.60
N GLN A 338 -0.79 -8.61 20.07
CA GLN A 338 -0.77 -9.30 21.37
C GLN A 338 -1.21 -10.73 21.18
N TRP A 339 -0.40 -11.71 21.54
CA TRP A 339 -0.80 -13.12 21.55
C TRP A 339 -2.08 -13.34 22.36
N GLY A 340 -3.12 -13.92 21.74
CA GLY A 340 -4.46 -14.10 22.33
C GLY A 340 -5.24 -12.81 22.57
N GLY A 341 -4.81 -11.69 21.98
CA GLY A 341 -5.41 -10.37 22.15
C GLY A 341 -6.71 -10.20 21.37
N PHE A 342 -7.69 -9.52 21.99
CA PHE A 342 -9.01 -9.20 21.41
C PHE A 342 -9.53 -7.88 21.98
N ARG A 343 -8.72 -6.82 21.95
CA ARG A 343 -9.10 -5.54 22.55
C ARG A 343 -9.84 -4.66 21.55
N THR A 344 -10.83 -3.88 22.04
CA THR A 344 -11.33 -2.72 21.30
C THR A 344 -10.32 -1.58 21.39
N LEU A 345 -10.43 -0.55 20.54
CA LEU A 345 -9.58 0.62 20.59
C LEU A 345 -9.65 1.31 21.96
N ASP A 346 -10.86 1.53 22.51
CA ASP A 346 -11.06 2.06 23.87
C ASP A 346 -10.40 1.20 24.95
N GLN A 347 -10.43 -0.14 24.81
CA GLN A 347 -9.81 -1.05 25.76
C GLN A 347 -8.28 -1.04 25.64
N LEU A 348 -7.73 -0.79 24.46
CA LEU A 348 -6.31 -0.56 24.26
C LEU A 348 -5.88 0.69 25.05
N ASP A 349 -6.51 1.83 24.81
CA ASP A 349 -6.18 3.11 25.41
C ASP A 349 -6.34 3.08 26.94
N ALA A 350 -7.49 2.61 27.42
CA ALA A 350 -7.72 2.46 28.86
C ALA A 350 -6.72 1.50 29.52
N GLY A 351 -6.33 0.45 28.80
CA GLY A 351 -5.31 -0.49 29.29
C GLY A 351 -3.93 0.16 29.42
N LEU A 352 -3.51 0.90 28.42
CA LEU A 352 -2.24 1.63 28.42
C LEU A 352 -2.22 2.70 29.55
N LEU A 353 -3.30 3.47 29.67
CA LEU A 353 -3.45 4.43 30.78
C LEU A 353 -3.40 3.77 32.16
N SER A 354 -3.86 2.52 32.29
CA SER A 354 -3.78 1.74 33.54
C SER A 354 -2.42 1.08 33.77
N GLY A 355 -1.43 1.31 32.88
CA GLY A 355 -0.07 0.79 32.98
C GLY A 355 0.12 -0.63 32.45
N LYS A 356 -0.80 -1.13 31.59
CA LYS A 356 -0.57 -2.39 30.87
C LYS A 356 0.51 -2.22 29.79
N TYR A 357 1.13 -3.35 29.42
CA TYR A 357 2.14 -3.38 28.36
C TYR A 357 1.49 -3.33 26.99
N ALA A 358 2.12 -2.61 26.07
CA ALA A 358 1.68 -2.47 24.69
C ALA A 358 2.13 -3.69 23.87
N GLY A 359 1.17 -4.53 23.48
CA GLY A 359 1.42 -5.74 22.71
C GLY A 359 2.16 -6.84 23.49
N ASP A 360 2.33 -7.99 22.82
CA ASP A 360 3.11 -9.12 23.28
C ASP A 360 3.54 -9.99 22.10
N LYS A 361 4.85 -10.08 21.85
CA LYS A 361 5.45 -10.92 20.82
C LYS A 361 6.10 -12.21 21.36
N ALA A 362 6.00 -12.47 22.67
CA ALA A 362 6.47 -13.72 23.29
C ALA A 362 5.48 -14.86 22.98
N THR A 363 5.69 -15.55 21.85
CA THR A 363 4.76 -16.56 21.31
C THR A 363 5.29 -17.99 21.36
N ASP A 364 6.17 -18.29 22.29
CA ASP A 364 6.78 -19.62 22.41
C ASP A 364 5.82 -20.65 23.02
N CYS A 365 4.67 -20.20 23.51
CA CYS A 365 3.64 -21.00 24.16
C CYS A 365 2.29 -20.85 23.43
N ASN A 366 1.65 -21.95 23.15
CA ASN A 366 0.38 -22.05 22.46
C ASN A 366 -0.81 -22.42 23.38
N GLN A 367 -0.71 -22.13 24.66
CA GLN A 367 -1.74 -22.45 25.65
C GLN A 367 -2.42 -21.19 26.18
N ASN A 368 -3.66 -21.29 26.65
CA ASN A 368 -4.42 -20.15 27.20
C ASN A 368 -3.70 -19.47 28.38
N TYR A 369 -2.96 -20.21 29.20
CA TYR A 369 -2.23 -19.65 30.30
C TYR A 369 -1.01 -18.81 29.87
N CYS A 370 -0.67 -18.80 28.58
CA CYS A 370 0.35 -17.94 28.03
C CYS A 370 -0.18 -16.59 27.53
N VAL A 371 -1.49 -16.36 27.61
CA VAL A 371 -2.10 -15.07 27.29
C VAL A 371 -2.02 -14.16 28.50
N SER A 372 -1.25 -13.11 28.41
CA SER A 372 -1.07 -12.15 29.50
C SER A 372 -2.28 -11.23 29.66
N PRO A 373 -2.90 -11.14 30.84
CA PRO A 373 -3.92 -10.12 31.14
C PRO A 373 -3.30 -8.73 31.34
N HIS A 374 -1.96 -8.65 31.45
CA HIS A 374 -1.20 -7.41 31.64
C HIS A 374 -0.74 -6.76 30.35
N CYS A 375 -1.09 -7.33 29.18
CA CYS A 375 -0.86 -6.75 27.87
C CYS A 375 -2.16 -6.28 27.22
N VAL A 376 -2.06 -5.40 26.23
CA VAL A 376 -3.17 -4.93 25.39
C VAL A 376 -2.76 -4.90 23.92
N GLY A 377 -3.68 -5.35 23.06
CA GLY A 377 -3.51 -5.46 21.62
C GLY A 377 -4.48 -6.48 21.01
N VAL A 378 -4.20 -6.92 19.81
CA VAL A 378 -4.95 -7.98 19.10
C VAL A 378 -4.01 -9.00 18.48
N ASP A 379 -4.46 -10.26 18.35
CA ASP A 379 -3.83 -11.22 17.44
C ASP A 379 -4.58 -11.27 16.10
N CYS A 380 -4.14 -12.13 15.17
CA CYS A 380 -4.74 -12.20 13.83
C CYS A 380 -6.23 -12.55 13.87
N SER A 381 -6.63 -13.51 14.68
CA SER A 381 -8.01 -13.96 14.83
C SER A 381 -8.85 -13.03 15.69
N GLY A 382 -8.26 -12.43 16.71
CA GLY A 382 -8.89 -11.41 17.54
C GLY A 382 -9.19 -10.14 16.75
N PHE A 383 -8.26 -9.70 15.90
CA PHE A 383 -8.46 -8.60 14.97
C PHE A 383 -9.63 -8.86 14.01
N VAL A 384 -9.62 -10.00 13.30
CA VAL A 384 -10.72 -10.36 12.39
C VAL A 384 -12.06 -10.49 13.15
N SER A 385 -12.04 -11.05 14.37
CA SER A 385 -13.23 -11.12 15.21
C SER A 385 -13.78 -9.73 15.55
N ARG A 386 -12.92 -8.71 15.69
CA ARG A 386 -13.38 -7.32 15.88
C ARG A 386 -13.99 -6.74 14.61
N CYS A 387 -13.35 -6.96 13.47
CA CYS A 387 -13.89 -6.50 12.18
C CYS A 387 -15.27 -7.09 11.88
N TRP A 388 -15.51 -8.35 12.24
CA TRP A 388 -16.79 -9.02 12.11
C TRP A 388 -17.77 -8.75 13.27
N LYS A 389 -17.46 -7.82 14.16
CA LYS A 389 -18.27 -7.45 15.34
C LYS A 389 -18.59 -8.63 16.26
N LEU A 390 -17.77 -9.68 16.23
CA LEU A 390 -18.00 -10.86 17.07
C LEU A 390 -17.92 -10.51 18.56
N PRO A 391 -18.81 -11.07 19.40
CA PRO A 391 -18.89 -10.69 20.81
C PRO A 391 -17.75 -11.24 21.65
N THR A 392 -17.04 -12.26 21.14
CA THR A 392 -15.92 -12.92 21.80
C THR A 392 -14.80 -13.19 20.81
N HIS A 393 -13.61 -13.46 21.27
CA HIS A 393 -12.49 -13.91 20.46
C HIS A 393 -12.77 -15.29 19.85
N TYR A 394 -12.80 -15.36 18.53
CA TYR A 394 -12.83 -16.61 17.77
C TYR A 394 -11.42 -16.90 17.25
N SER A 395 -10.81 -17.97 17.76
CA SER A 395 -9.50 -18.39 17.28
C SER A 395 -9.55 -18.91 15.85
N THR A 396 -8.39 -19.03 15.17
CA THR A 396 -8.36 -19.56 13.80
C THR A 396 -8.93 -20.97 13.69
N ARG A 397 -8.87 -21.79 14.75
CA ARG A 397 -9.52 -23.12 14.78
C ARG A 397 -11.03 -23.06 14.84
N MET A 398 -11.59 -21.97 15.34
CA MET A 398 -13.02 -21.75 15.46
C MET A 398 -13.60 -21.03 14.25
N MET A 399 -12.72 -20.45 13.39
CA MET A 399 -13.10 -19.90 12.08
C MET A 399 -13.19 -21.04 11.04
N ASP A 400 -13.85 -22.12 11.41
CA ASP A 400 -14.20 -23.24 10.54
C ASP A 400 -15.56 -22.96 9.84
N ASP A 401 -16.07 -23.93 9.11
CA ASP A 401 -17.31 -23.79 8.33
C ASP A 401 -18.56 -23.44 9.18
N SER A 402 -18.45 -23.37 10.49
CA SER A 402 -19.54 -22.93 11.37
C SER A 402 -19.70 -21.41 11.42
N ILE A 403 -18.65 -20.64 11.18
CA ILE A 403 -18.69 -19.17 11.13
C ILE A 403 -18.00 -18.58 9.89
N ALA A 404 -17.10 -19.31 9.27
CA ALA A 404 -16.33 -18.86 8.10
C ALA A 404 -16.28 -19.97 7.05
N VAL A 405 -17.24 -19.97 6.13
CA VAL A 405 -17.43 -21.02 5.12
C VAL A 405 -16.37 -20.92 4.04
N ALA A 406 -15.80 -22.06 3.65
CA ALA A 406 -14.80 -22.12 2.60
C ALA A 406 -15.40 -21.94 1.21
N TYR A 407 -14.79 -21.07 0.39
CA TYR A 407 -15.03 -21.02 -1.04
C TYR A 407 -14.38 -22.23 -1.76
N GLN A 408 -14.88 -22.54 -2.92
CA GLN A 408 -14.28 -23.56 -3.81
C GLN A 408 -13.25 -22.97 -4.78
N ASN A 409 -13.27 -21.64 -4.94
CA ASN A 409 -12.45 -20.92 -5.90
C ASN A 409 -11.89 -19.65 -5.28
N TRP A 410 -10.62 -19.36 -5.51
CA TRP A 410 -9.96 -18.13 -5.03
C TRP A 410 -10.50 -16.86 -5.69
N ASP A 411 -11.09 -16.97 -6.88
CA ASP A 411 -11.69 -15.83 -7.59
C ASP A 411 -13.05 -15.41 -6.98
N GLU A 412 -13.58 -16.18 -6.00
CA GLU A 412 -14.82 -15.85 -5.27
C GLU A 412 -14.58 -14.93 -4.06
N LEU A 413 -13.30 -14.74 -3.63
CA LEU A 413 -12.98 -13.86 -2.52
C LEU A 413 -13.44 -12.43 -2.78
N GLN A 414 -14.10 -11.87 -1.78
CA GLN A 414 -14.63 -10.51 -1.76
C GLN A 414 -13.94 -9.68 -0.67
N PRO A 415 -13.97 -8.35 -0.75
CA PRO A 415 -13.59 -7.46 0.35
C PRO A 415 -14.34 -7.81 1.64
N GLY A 416 -13.62 -7.83 2.77
CA GLY A 416 -14.16 -8.25 4.09
C GLY A 416 -14.10 -9.75 4.37
N ASP A 417 -13.86 -10.58 3.35
CA ASP A 417 -13.58 -12.01 3.49
C ASP A 417 -12.18 -12.26 4.06
N VAL A 418 -11.87 -13.52 4.32
CA VAL A 418 -10.57 -13.88 4.90
C VAL A 418 -9.85 -14.97 4.12
N ILE A 419 -8.54 -14.86 4.17
CA ILE A 419 -7.59 -15.89 3.75
C ILE A 419 -7.08 -16.57 5.02
N HIS A 420 -7.47 -17.81 5.23
CA HIS A 420 -7.41 -18.51 6.51
C HIS A 420 -6.60 -19.81 6.44
N LYS A 421 -5.84 -20.07 7.48
CA LYS A 421 -5.31 -21.41 7.84
C LYS A 421 -5.30 -21.56 9.37
N PRO A 422 -5.23 -22.77 9.93
CA PRO A 422 -4.93 -22.94 11.35
C PRO A 422 -3.65 -22.19 11.73
N GLY A 423 -3.72 -21.34 12.75
CA GLY A 423 -2.62 -20.52 13.24
C GLY A 423 -2.46 -19.15 12.54
N HIS A 424 -3.23 -18.83 11.50
CA HIS A 424 -3.23 -17.47 10.94
C HIS A 424 -4.43 -17.16 10.05
N VAL A 425 -4.90 -15.92 10.13
CA VAL A 425 -5.97 -15.38 9.30
C VAL A 425 -5.68 -13.92 8.94
N ARG A 426 -6.06 -13.52 7.74
CA ARG A 426 -5.99 -12.14 7.24
C ARG A 426 -7.26 -11.77 6.48
N MET A 427 -7.68 -10.50 6.58
CA MET A 427 -8.86 -10.00 5.87
C MET A 427 -8.45 -9.45 4.51
N VAL A 428 -9.25 -9.72 3.50
CA VAL A 428 -9.09 -9.24 2.13
C VAL A 428 -9.64 -7.82 2.01
N ILE A 429 -8.86 -6.92 1.43
CA ILE A 429 -9.30 -5.56 1.06
C ILE A 429 -9.73 -5.57 -0.41
N LEU A 430 -8.81 -5.93 -1.30
CA LEU A 430 -9.07 -5.99 -2.74
C LEU A 430 -8.07 -6.92 -3.44
N ARG A 431 -8.29 -7.16 -4.72
CA ARG A 431 -7.34 -7.81 -5.60
C ARG A 431 -6.67 -6.75 -6.49
N ASN A 432 -5.36 -6.60 -6.37
CA ASN A 432 -4.57 -5.63 -7.11
C ASN A 432 -4.56 -5.92 -8.63
N PRO A 433 -4.26 -4.92 -9.48
CA PRO A 433 -4.16 -5.10 -10.94
C PRO A 433 -3.11 -6.14 -11.37
N ASP A 434 -2.07 -6.38 -10.58
CA ASP A 434 -1.08 -7.44 -10.81
C ASP A 434 -1.56 -8.85 -10.41
N GLY A 435 -2.78 -8.96 -9.83
CA GLY A 435 -3.42 -10.19 -9.37
C GLY A 435 -3.04 -10.60 -7.94
N SER A 436 -2.22 -9.84 -7.23
CA SER A 436 -1.98 -10.04 -5.80
C SER A 436 -3.21 -9.63 -4.99
N PHE A 437 -3.29 -10.10 -3.73
CA PHE A 437 -4.34 -9.70 -2.79
C PHE A 437 -3.78 -8.68 -1.80
N LEU A 438 -4.36 -7.50 -1.76
CA LEU A 438 -4.17 -6.57 -0.65
C LEU A 438 -4.99 -7.07 0.53
N THR A 439 -4.34 -7.22 1.67
CA THR A 439 -4.94 -7.71 2.92
C THR A 439 -4.58 -6.80 4.09
N VAL A 440 -5.36 -6.90 5.15
CA VAL A 440 -5.04 -6.32 6.45
C VAL A 440 -4.98 -7.44 7.49
N GLU A 441 -3.96 -7.41 8.34
CA GLU A 441 -3.72 -8.47 9.30
C GLU A 441 -2.95 -8.00 10.55
N ALA A 442 -3.20 -8.61 11.69
CA ALA A 442 -2.27 -8.56 12.82
C ALA A 442 -1.32 -9.75 12.69
N SER A 443 -0.05 -9.52 12.43
CA SER A 443 0.89 -10.59 12.12
C SER A 443 2.17 -10.56 12.94
N GLY A 444 2.81 -11.71 13.10
CA GLY A 444 4.12 -11.83 13.71
C GLY A 444 5.26 -11.37 12.81
N TYR A 445 4.95 -10.82 11.63
CA TYR A 445 5.96 -10.28 10.72
C TYR A 445 6.48 -8.92 11.22
N ASP A 446 5.57 -7.99 11.51
CA ASP A 446 5.85 -6.63 11.99
C ASP A 446 5.26 -6.34 13.38
N TRP A 447 4.56 -7.29 13.97
CA TRP A 447 3.98 -7.23 15.30
C TRP A 447 2.96 -6.11 15.52
N LYS A 448 2.21 -5.79 14.46
CA LYS A 448 1.14 -4.78 14.45
C LYS A 448 0.03 -5.17 13.48
N VAL A 449 -1.07 -4.42 13.50
CA VAL A 449 -2.08 -4.47 12.45
C VAL A 449 -1.57 -3.63 11.29
N SER A 450 -1.46 -4.24 10.10
CA SER A 450 -0.90 -3.57 8.92
C SER A 450 -1.47 -4.10 7.61
N TYR A 451 -1.40 -3.29 6.56
CA TYR A 451 -1.70 -3.70 5.20
C TYR A 451 -0.55 -4.48 4.58
N ARG A 452 -0.89 -5.49 3.76
CA ARG A 452 0.09 -6.31 3.03
C ARG A 452 -0.47 -6.85 1.75
N SER A 453 0.35 -6.85 0.70
CA SER A 453 0.03 -7.54 -0.56
C SER A 453 0.71 -8.90 -0.64
N TYR A 454 -0.05 -9.90 -1.10
CA TYR A 454 0.42 -11.27 -1.27
C TYR A 454 0.12 -11.78 -2.67
N TYR A 455 1.15 -12.26 -3.35
CA TYR A 455 0.98 -13.05 -4.57
C TYR A 455 0.39 -14.41 -4.25
N ILE A 456 -0.31 -15.01 -5.20
CA ILE A 456 -1.09 -16.23 -4.94
C ILE A 456 -0.22 -17.39 -4.44
N SER A 457 1.01 -17.53 -4.88
CA SER A 457 1.94 -18.57 -4.40
C SER A 457 2.31 -18.43 -2.92
N GLN A 458 2.31 -17.21 -2.38
CA GLN A 458 2.60 -16.93 -0.97
C GLN A 458 1.44 -17.34 -0.05
N LEU A 459 0.28 -17.65 -0.63
CA LEU A 459 -0.94 -18.05 0.08
C LEU A 459 -1.14 -19.59 0.10
N SER A 460 -0.16 -20.35 -0.36
CA SER A 460 -0.20 -21.81 -0.30
C SER A 460 -0.43 -22.32 1.13
N GLY A 461 -1.31 -23.31 1.29
CA GLY A 461 -1.74 -23.81 2.59
C GLY A 461 -2.85 -23.01 3.28
N TYR A 462 -3.29 -21.90 2.67
CA TYR A 462 -4.46 -21.14 3.09
C TYR A 462 -5.70 -21.56 2.31
N THR A 463 -6.87 -21.23 2.89
CA THR A 463 -8.21 -21.45 2.31
C THR A 463 -8.95 -20.12 2.28
N PRO A 464 -9.54 -19.73 1.14
CA PRO A 464 -10.41 -18.56 1.05
C PRO A 464 -11.74 -18.84 1.75
N ARG A 465 -12.21 -17.92 2.61
CA ARG A 465 -13.43 -18.08 3.41
C ARG A 465 -14.23 -16.80 3.53
N TYR A 466 -15.55 -16.91 3.63
CA TYR A 466 -16.44 -15.80 3.96
C TYR A 466 -17.13 -16.01 5.31
N TYR A 467 -17.42 -14.92 5.98
CA TYR A 467 -18.15 -14.93 7.27
C TYR A 467 -19.66 -15.14 7.04
N ILE A 468 -20.28 -16.07 7.77
CA ILE A 468 -21.72 -16.39 7.59
C ILE A 468 -22.67 -15.25 7.98
N GLY A 469 -22.20 -14.26 8.77
CA GLY A 469 -22.95 -13.05 9.13
C GLY A 469 -22.61 -11.87 8.21
N MET A 470 -21.87 -12.07 7.12
CA MET A 470 -21.62 -11.01 6.15
C MET A 470 -22.89 -10.69 5.39
N GLU A 471 -23.36 -9.43 5.47
CA GLU A 471 -24.52 -8.93 4.73
C GLU A 471 -24.06 -8.13 3.51
N GLY A 472 -24.47 -8.56 2.33
CA GLY A 472 -24.07 -7.96 1.07
C GLY A 472 -22.66 -8.37 0.63
N SER A 473 -22.24 -7.79 -0.46
CA SER A 473 -20.91 -7.94 -1.03
C SER A 473 -20.45 -6.61 -1.63
N ILE A 474 -19.15 -6.39 -1.72
CA ILE A 474 -18.61 -5.30 -2.53
C ILE A 474 -18.38 -5.87 -3.95
N GLY A 475 -19.25 -5.45 -4.88
CA GLY A 475 -19.19 -5.83 -6.27
C GLY A 475 -18.18 -5.00 -7.06
N ASN A 476 -17.76 -5.52 -8.21
CA ASN A 476 -16.98 -4.75 -9.18
C ASN A 476 -17.91 -3.84 -10.00
N ILE A 477 -18.56 -2.90 -9.33
CA ILE A 477 -19.42 -1.86 -9.89
C ILE A 477 -18.82 -0.50 -9.55
N PRO A 478 -18.95 0.49 -10.44
CA PRO A 478 -18.31 1.79 -10.22
C PRO A 478 -18.87 2.50 -8.97
N LYS A 479 -17.98 3.08 -8.18
CA LYS A 479 -18.36 4.02 -7.12
C LYS A 479 -18.80 5.33 -7.76
N PRO A 480 -19.74 6.09 -7.15
CA PRO A 480 -20.12 7.41 -7.65
C PRO A 480 -19.03 8.45 -7.30
N GLU A 481 -18.80 9.39 -8.20
CA GLU A 481 -17.93 10.56 -7.97
C GLU A 481 -18.80 11.76 -7.61
N LEU A 482 -18.55 12.40 -6.47
CA LEU A 482 -19.44 13.34 -5.84
C LEU A 482 -19.01 14.80 -5.99
N GLN A 483 -20.02 15.68 -5.93
CA GLN A 483 -19.86 17.10 -5.60
C GLN A 483 -20.89 17.47 -4.52
N VAL A 484 -20.45 18.16 -3.49
CA VAL A 484 -21.25 18.58 -2.34
C VAL A 484 -21.24 20.10 -2.28
N LEU A 485 -22.30 20.73 -2.76
CA LEU A 485 -22.41 22.16 -2.94
C LEU A 485 -23.51 22.75 -2.05
N ASP A 486 -23.23 23.89 -1.46
CA ASP A 486 -24.17 24.62 -0.62
C ASP A 486 -25.21 25.42 -1.46
N ALA A 487 -26.42 25.44 -0.99
CA ALA A 487 -27.50 26.18 -1.63
C ALA A 487 -28.38 26.86 -0.57
N SER A 488 -28.02 28.06 -0.13
CA SER A 488 -28.71 28.90 0.85
C SER A 488 -29.14 28.23 2.15
N ASP A 489 -30.20 27.39 2.16
CA ASP A 489 -30.74 26.72 3.35
C ASP A 489 -30.74 25.18 3.20
N SER A 490 -30.00 24.64 2.23
CA SER A 490 -29.95 23.22 1.91
C SER A 490 -28.63 22.89 1.26
N LEU A 491 -28.26 21.63 1.30
CA LEU A 491 -27.09 21.08 0.65
C LEU A 491 -27.51 20.26 -0.56
N THR A 492 -26.92 20.53 -1.70
CA THR A 492 -27.10 19.71 -2.90
C THR A 492 -25.91 18.78 -3.04
N ILE A 493 -26.17 17.48 -2.95
CA ILE A 493 -25.22 16.44 -3.29
C ILE A 493 -25.57 15.94 -4.66
N SER A 494 -24.62 16.04 -5.60
CA SER A 494 -24.79 15.53 -6.94
C SER A 494 -23.59 14.67 -7.32
N TRP A 495 -23.74 13.87 -8.36
CA TRP A 495 -22.72 12.93 -8.81
C TRP A 495 -22.79 12.71 -10.32
N LEU A 496 -21.68 12.29 -10.90
CA LEU A 496 -21.64 11.88 -12.30
C LEU A 496 -22.39 10.55 -12.47
N PRO A 497 -23.22 10.40 -13.52
CA PRO A 497 -23.96 9.18 -13.76
C PRO A 497 -23.03 7.99 -14.00
N VAL A 498 -23.19 6.93 -13.23
CA VAL A 498 -22.58 5.63 -13.54
C VAL A 498 -23.46 4.84 -14.51
N ASP A 499 -22.93 3.73 -15.06
CA ASP A 499 -23.71 2.87 -15.97
C ASP A 499 -24.95 2.29 -15.26
N THR A 500 -26.12 2.86 -15.51
CA THR A 500 -27.40 2.47 -14.92
C THR A 500 -27.84 1.04 -15.26
N THR A 501 -27.19 0.37 -16.22
CA THR A 501 -27.45 -1.05 -16.51
C THR A 501 -26.85 -1.97 -15.43
N GLN A 502 -25.89 -1.47 -14.67
CA GLN A 502 -25.18 -2.21 -13.62
C GLN A 502 -25.73 -1.98 -12.23
N ILE A 503 -26.54 -0.93 -12.01
CA ILE A 503 -27.04 -0.52 -10.70
C ILE A 503 -28.56 -0.34 -10.67
N ILE A 504 -29.14 -0.47 -9.48
CA ILE A 504 -30.55 -0.10 -9.21
C ILE A 504 -30.66 1.25 -8.52
N GLY A 505 -29.57 1.78 -7.97
CA GLY A 505 -29.56 3.06 -7.29
C GLY A 505 -28.37 3.25 -6.38
N TYR A 506 -28.54 4.16 -5.39
CA TYR A 506 -27.45 4.61 -4.54
C TYR A 506 -27.87 4.65 -3.07
N ASN A 507 -26.93 4.29 -2.20
CA ASN A 507 -27.00 4.58 -0.77
C ASN A 507 -26.14 5.80 -0.45
N ILE A 508 -26.64 6.71 0.39
CA ILE A 508 -25.91 7.87 0.86
C ILE A 508 -25.77 7.83 2.38
N PHE A 509 -24.56 8.17 2.85
CA PHE A 509 -24.21 8.18 4.27
C PHE A 509 -23.71 9.57 4.67
N TYR A 510 -24.02 9.99 5.90
CA TYR A 510 -23.47 11.20 6.52
C TYR A 510 -22.71 10.85 7.79
N GLN A 511 -21.77 11.69 8.16
CA GLN A 511 -20.98 11.52 9.37
C GLN A 511 -21.55 12.36 10.52
N GLU A 512 -21.68 11.77 11.72
CA GLU A 512 -22.01 12.44 12.95
C GLU A 512 -21.21 11.84 14.12
N GLY A 513 -20.44 12.67 14.82
CA GLY A 513 -19.65 12.25 15.98
C GLY A 513 -18.66 11.13 15.69
N GLY A 514 -18.07 11.11 14.49
CA GLY A 514 -17.13 10.08 14.02
C GLY A 514 -17.80 8.78 13.53
N ASN A 515 -19.11 8.72 13.49
CA ASN A 515 -19.87 7.55 13.00
C ASN A 515 -20.61 7.87 11.70
N TRP A 516 -20.77 6.87 10.84
CA TRP A 516 -21.50 6.96 9.59
C TRP A 516 -22.93 6.44 9.74
N PHE A 517 -23.90 7.19 9.23
CA PHE A 517 -25.34 6.88 9.28
C PHE A 517 -25.95 7.02 7.90
N SER A 518 -26.97 6.20 7.58
CA SER A 518 -27.75 6.38 6.36
C SER A 518 -28.52 7.70 6.37
N ALA A 519 -28.26 8.55 5.40
CA ALA A 519 -28.89 9.88 5.30
C ALA A 519 -30.40 9.81 4.95
N LEU A 520 -30.85 8.73 4.32
CA LEU A 520 -32.23 8.51 3.88
C LEU A 520 -32.93 7.37 4.63
N ASN A 521 -32.50 7.05 5.85
CA ASN A 521 -33.05 5.97 6.68
C ASN A 521 -33.09 4.60 5.96
N GLY A 522 -32.05 4.30 5.16
CA GLY A 522 -31.91 3.06 4.41
C GLY A 522 -32.68 3.02 3.08
N ASN A 523 -33.31 4.13 2.65
CA ASN A 523 -33.91 4.17 1.33
C ASN A 523 -32.85 4.41 0.25
N ILE A 524 -32.97 3.67 -0.85
CA ILE A 524 -32.11 3.79 -2.02
C ILE A 524 -32.56 4.98 -2.88
N ILE A 525 -31.62 5.75 -3.38
CA ILE A 525 -31.87 6.75 -4.44
C ILE A 525 -31.93 6.00 -5.77
N GLU A 526 -32.94 6.24 -6.57
CA GLU A 526 -33.12 5.57 -7.87
C GLU A 526 -31.92 5.83 -8.82
N ALA A 527 -31.55 4.85 -9.64
CA ALA A 527 -30.37 4.90 -10.49
C ALA A 527 -30.38 6.02 -11.55
N ASP A 528 -31.54 6.53 -11.91
CA ASP A 528 -31.72 7.62 -12.88
C ASP A 528 -31.60 9.02 -12.24
N GLN A 529 -31.43 9.09 -10.92
CA GLN A 529 -31.16 10.34 -10.21
C GLN A 529 -29.67 10.62 -10.19
N SER A 530 -29.32 11.89 -10.28
CA SER A 530 -27.94 12.39 -10.20
C SER A 530 -27.76 13.47 -9.14
N ALA A 531 -28.76 13.73 -8.33
CA ALA A 531 -28.69 14.68 -7.22
C ALA A 531 -29.74 14.40 -6.14
N VAL A 532 -29.42 14.82 -4.93
CA VAL A 532 -30.31 14.88 -3.79
C VAL A 532 -30.11 16.18 -3.04
N VAL A 533 -31.18 16.74 -2.47
CA VAL A 533 -31.13 17.95 -1.66
C VAL A 533 -31.46 17.57 -0.21
N LEU A 534 -30.57 17.92 0.70
CA LEU A 534 -30.70 17.64 2.13
C LEU A 534 -30.77 18.96 2.90
N PRO A 535 -31.57 19.05 3.99
CA PRO A 535 -31.57 20.21 4.87
C PRO A 535 -30.27 20.27 5.66
N ILE A 536 -29.76 21.47 5.92
CA ILE A 536 -28.56 21.70 6.77
C ILE A 536 -28.86 22.72 7.83
N ASP A 537 -28.15 22.65 8.95
CA ASP A 537 -28.09 23.68 9.97
C ASP A 537 -26.87 24.57 9.73
N ALA A 538 -26.99 25.87 9.97
CA ALA A 538 -25.85 26.79 9.86
C ALA A 538 -24.76 26.45 10.89
N ASP A 539 -23.53 26.79 10.57
CA ASP A 539 -22.32 26.60 11.39
C ASP A 539 -22.00 25.15 11.77
N THR A 540 -22.44 24.19 10.96
CA THR A 540 -22.12 22.76 11.12
C THR A 540 -21.47 22.24 9.84
N PRO A 541 -20.28 21.63 9.90
CA PRO A 541 -19.71 20.94 8.74
C PRO A 541 -20.46 19.63 8.50
N TYR A 542 -20.77 19.33 7.25
CA TYR A 542 -21.44 18.12 6.81
C TYR A 542 -20.54 17.35 5.85
N TYR A 543 -20.40 16.05 6.09
CA TYR A 543 -19.62 15.15 5.26
C TYR A 543 -20.45 13.97 4.81
N TYR A 544 -20.28 13.57 3.54
CA TYR A 544 -21.05 12.53 2.88
C TYR A 544 -20.17 11.60 2.06
N LYS A 545 -20.58 10.35 1.96
CA LYS A 545 -20.09 9.37 0.99
C LYS A 545 -21.25 8.55 0.46
N MET A 546 -21.07 7.93 -0.71
CA MET A 546 -22.09 7.16 -1.40
C MET A 546 -21.58 5.82 -1.87
N GLN A 547 -22.49 4.87 -2.07
CA GLN A 547 -22.24 3.58 -2.70
C GLN A 547 -23.29 3.32 -3.77
N SER A 548 -22.88 2.80 -4.92
CA SER A 548 -23.80 2.22 -5.91
C SER A 548 -24.31 0.88 -5.42
N VAL A 549 -25.58 0.55 -5.72
CA VAL A 549 -26.23 -0.74 -5.40
C VAL A 549 -26.42 -1.52 -6.70
N ALA A 550 -25.90 -2.75 -6.76
CA ALA A 550 -25.87 -3.55 -7.99
C ALA A 550 -27.25 -4.00 -8.47
N ALA A 551 -27.45 -3.98 -9.79
CA ALA A 551 -28.67 -4.49 -10.42
C ALA A 551 -28.77 -6.03 -10.40
N SER A 552 -27.66 -6.72 -10.32
CA SER A 552 -27.61 -8.18 -10.30
C SER A 552 -27.96 -8.78 -8.94
N ASP A 553 -27.70 -8.03 -7.88
CA ASP A 553 -27.92 -8.41 -6.49
C ASP A 553 -28.04 -7.14 -5.65
N ASP A 554 -29.23 -6.84 -5.09
CA ASP A 554 -29.48 -5.64 -4.30
C ASP A 554 -28.75 -5.61 -2.96
N SER A 555 -28.14 -6.71 -2.56
CA SER A 555 -27.21 -6.77 -1.43
C SER A 555 -25.75 -6.45 -1.81
N ALA A 556 -25.40 -6.40 -3.11
CA ALA A 556 -24.08 -6.06 -3.58
C ALA A 556 -23.96 -4.53 -3.83
N MET A 557 -22.90 -3.93 -3.29
CA MET A 557 -22.63 -2.49 -3.37
C MET A 557 -21.22 -2.24 -3.94
N SER A 558 -21.00 -1.03 -4.46
CA SER A 558 -19.64 -0.58 -4.78
C SER A 558 -18.81 -0.37 -3.50
N PHE A 559 -17.52 -0.14 -3.62
CA PHE A 559 -16.82 0.59 -2.57
C PHE A 559 -17.52 1.94 -2.32
N PRO A 560 -17.44 2.50 -1.09
CA PRO A 560 -17.83 3.89 -0.88
C PRO A 560 -17.06 4.82 -1.82
N SER A 561 -17.69 5.92 -2.22
CA SER A 561 -16.98 7.07 -2.76
C SER A 561 -16.02 7.62 -1.72
N ASP A 562 -15.10 8.44 -2.14
CA ASP A 562 -14.36 9.32 -1.26
C ASP A 562 -15.32 10.24 -0.52
N THR A 563 -14.84 10.85 0.58
CA THR A 563 -15.70 11.66 1.46
C THR A 563 -15.65 13.13 1.05
N TYR A 564 -16.79 13.69 0.73
CA TYR A 564 -16.96 15.08 0.35
C TYR A 564 -17.83 15.81 1.36
N GLY A 565 -17.67 17.12 1.48
CA GLY A 565 -18.42 17.89 2.46
C GLY A 565 -18.60 19.35 2.11
N SER A 566 -19.34 20.03 2.96
CA SER A 566 -19.57 21.46 2.90
C SER A 566 -19.70 22.04 4.31
N TYR A 567 -19.27 23.29 4.46
CA TYR A 567 -19.44 24.08 5.65
C TYR A 567 -19.78 25.52 5.28
N LYS A 568 -20.81 26.06 5.85
CA LYS A 568 -21.20 27.44 5.66
C LYS A 568 -20.98 28.26 6.91
N ALA A 569 -19.93 29.08 6.88
CA ALA A 569 -19.60 30.05 7.91
C ALA A 569 -20.44 31.36 7.75
N GLU A 570 -20.31 32.27 8.71
CA GLU A 570 -20.86 33.63 8.60
C GLU A 570 -20.11 34.50 7.57
N THR A 571 -18.91 34.10 7.13
CA THR A 571 -18.14 34.79 6.10
C THR A 571 -18.73 34.55 4.72
N ASN A 572 -18.52 35.50 3.79
CA ASN A 572 -18.95 35.35 2.39
C ASN A 572 -17.90 34.69 1.49
N GLU A 573 -16.73 34.35 2.03
CA GLU A 573 -15.66 33.72 1.26
C GLU A 573 -15.88 32.21 1.24
N THR A 574 -15.91 31.65 0.04
CA THR A 574 -16.14 30.22 -0.19
C THR A 574 -14.94 29.59 -0.89
N ILE A 575 -14.43 28.53 -0.31
CA ILE A 575 -13.31 27.72 -0.82
C ILE A 575 -13.88 26.45 -1.47
N LEU A 576 -13.39 26.13 -2.66
CA LEU A 576 -13.63 24.80 -3.25
C LEU A 576 -12.47 23.89 -2.90
N ILE A 577 -12.77 22.74 -2.33
CA ILE A 577 -11.82 21.63 -2.20
C ILE A 577 -12.05 20.68 -3.38
N VAL A 578 -11.06 20.54 -4.24
CA VAL A 578 -11.07 19.58 -5.36
C VAL A 578 -10.24 18.37 -4.94
N ASP A 579 -10.86 17.21 -4.99
CA ASP A 579 -10.21 15.93 -4.81
C ASP A 579 -9.78 15.42 -6.20
N GLY A 580 -8.50 15.36 -6.43
CA GLY A 580 -7.90 14.88 -7.67
C GLY A 580 -7.00 13.69 -7.41
N PHE A 581 -7.29 12.91 -6.37
CA PHE A 581 -6.54 11.73 -6.01
C PHE A 581 -7.34 10.45 -6.29
N ASP A 582 -7.08 9.85 -7.45
CA ASP A 582 -7.80 8.65 -7.93
C ASP A 582 -6.97 7.37 -7.84
N ARG A 583 -5.68 7.49 -7.59
CA ARG A 583 -4.75 6.37 -7.58
C ARG A 583 -4.96 5.44 -6.39
N ILE A 584 -5.02 4.12 -6.65
CA ILE A 584 -5.21 3.08 -5.61
C ILE A 584 -4.01 2.14 -5.43
N ASP A 585 -2.89 2.39 -6.11
CA ASP A 585 -1.71 1.51 -6.13
C ASP A 585 -0.39 2.22 -5.73
N GLY A 586 -0.49 3.42 -5.18
CA GLY A 586 0.62 4.24 -4.71
C GLY A 586 1.07 3.94 -3.28
N SER A 587 1.41 4.98 -2.55
CA SER A 587 1.71 4.91 -1.12
C SER A 587 0.43 4.71 -0.30
N PHE A 588 -0.66 5.34 -0.70
CA PHE A 588 -1.99 5.06 -0.17
C PHE A 588 -2.60 3.85 -0.88
N LEU A 589 -3.09 2.88 -0.11
CA LEU A 589 -3.53 1.59 -0.64
C LEU A 589 -5.01 1.30 -0.41
N PHE A 590 -5.75 2.20 0.24
CA PHE A 590 -7.16 1.97 0.51
C PHE A 590 -8.03 2.47 -0.65
N PRO A 591 -9.16 1.81 -0.98
CA PRO A 591 -9.94 2.12 -2.19
C PRO A 591 -10.83 3.36 -2.10
N TYR A 592 -10.85 4.05 -0.97
CA TYR A 592 -11.53 5.34 -0.74
C TYR A 592 -10.87 6.07 0.43
N HIS A 593 -11.05 7.38 0.54
CA HIS A 593 -10.41 8.21 1.54
C HIS A 593 -11.30 9.36 2.04
N GLU A 594 -10.82 10.06 3.06
CA GLU A 594 -11.51 11.18 3.72
C GLU A 594 -10.67 12.48 3.62
N PHE A 595 -9.88 12.65 2.53
CA PHE A 595 -8.91 13.74 2.44
C PHE A 595 -9.57 15.11 2.27
N SER A 596 -10.67 15.20 1.52
CA SER A 596 -11.47 16.42 1.45
C SER A 596 -12.05 16.81 2.81
N MET A 597 -12.41 15.84 3.65
CA MET A 597 -12.83 16.09 5.03
C MET A 597 -11.64 16.59 5.89
N THR A 598 -10.45 16.05 5.70
CA THR A 598 -9.24 16.50 6.41
C THR A 598 -8.94 17.98 6.11
N MET A 599 -9.00 18.38 4.83
CA MET A 599 -8.83 19.77 4.42
C MET A 599 -9.95 20.66 4.94
N GLY A 600 -11.20 20.22 4.85
CA GLY A 600 -12.36 20.95 5.35
C GLY A 600 -12.25 21.22 6.85
N ASN A 601 -11.86 20.23 7.64
CA ASN A 601 -11.65 20.37 9.08
C ASN A 601 -10.55 21.38 9.43
N ALA A 602 -9.55 21.57 8.60
CA ALA A 602 -8.54 22.60 8.78
C ALA A 602 -9.07 24.03 8.52
N LEU A 603 -10.10 24.19 7.67
CA LEU A 603 -10.70 25.49 7.35
C LEU A 603 -11.75 25.96 8.37
N VAL A 604 -12.49 25.02 8.97
CA VAL A 604 -13.59 25.32 9.91
C VAL A 604 -13.15 26.21 11.09
N PRO A 605 -12.03 25.99 11.78
CA PRO A 605 -11.58 26.82 12.91
C PRO A 605 -11.31 28.28 12.53
N TRP A 606 -11.02 28.55 11.25
CA TRP A 606 -10.78 29.88 10.72
C TRP A 606 -12.05 30.59 10.24
N GLY A 607 -13.20 29.88 10.22
CA GLY A 607 -14.47 30.41 9.78
C GLY A 607 -14.58 30.61 8.27
N TYR A 608 -13.83 29.85 7.47
CA TYR A 608 -13.99 29.83 6.02
C TYR A 608 -15.09 28.87 5.62
N SER A 609 -15.98 29.30 4.75
CA SER A 609 -16.92 28.40 4.09
C SER A 609 -16.21 27.54 3.06
N PHE A 610 -16.61 26.27 2.94
CA PHE A 610 -16.10 25.43 1.86
C PHE A 610 -17.19 24.54 1.25
N GLU A 611 -16.95 24.18 0.02
CA GLU A 611 -17.62 23.12 -0.75
C GLU A 611 -16.57 22.14 -1.24
N SER A 612 -16.96 20.93 -1.63
CA SER A 612 -15.99 19.96 -2.16
C SER A 612 -16.54 19.19 -3.33
N ALA A 613 -15.65 18.81 -4.24
CA ALA A 613 -15.98 18.07 -5.45
C ALA A 613 -14.81 17.18 -5.88
N ASP A 614 -15.15 16.11 -6.56
CA ASP A 614 -14.25 15.32 -7.36
C ASP A 614 -13.72 16.12 -8.55
N ASN A 615 -12.50 15.86 -9.03
CA ASN A 615 -11.91 16.55 -10.18
C ASN A 615 -12.69 16.29 -11.47
N ASP A 616 -13.35 15.14 -11.62
CA ASP A 616 -14.25 14.83 -12.74
C ASP A 616 -15.44 15.80 -12.84
N ALA A 617 -15.89 16.36 -11.70
CA ALA A 617 -16.90 17.43 -11.72
C ALA A 617 -16.37 18.74 -12.33
N VAL A 618 -15.08 19.01 -12.19
CA VAL A 618 -14.40 20.12 -12.89
C VAL A 618 -14.22 19.79 -14.37
N ILE A 619 -13.72 18.60 -14.68
CA ILE A 619 -13.51 18.11 -16.06
C ILE A 619 -14.82 18.16 -16.88
N SER A 620 -15.93 17.72 -16.29
CA SER A 620 -17.25 17.76 -16.94
C SER A 620 -17.85 19.17 -17.06
N GLY A 621 -17.27 20.16 -16.37
CA GLY A 621 -17.79 21.52 -16.28
C GLY A 621 -19.02 21.67 -15.36
N SER A 622 -19.32 20.65 -14.54
CA SER A 622 -20.38 20.70 -13.52
C SER A 622 -20.03 21.68 -12.39
N VAL A 623 -18.74 21.81 -12.08
CA VAL A 623 -18.19 22.77 -11.14
C VAL A 623 -17.34 23.79 -11.90
N ASN A 624 -17.58 25.08 -11.63
CA ASN A 624 -16.81 26.17 -12.24
C ASN A 624 -15.92 26.83 -11.17
N LEU A 625 -14.60 26.68 -11.32
CA LEU A 625 -13.61 27.23 -10.39
C LEU A 625 -13.75 28.73 -10.16
N THR A 626 -14.21 29.49 -11.19
CA THR A 626 -14.33 30.95 -11.09
C THR A 626 -15.45 31.45 -10.16
N ASN A 627 -16.26 30.55 -9.64
CA ASN A 627 -17.28 30.87 -8.64
C ASN A 627 -16.73 30.95 -7.21
N TYR A 628 -15.47 30.57 -7.00
CA TYR A 628 -14.86 30.43 -5.68
C TYR A 628 -13.75 31.45 -5.45
N ASP A 629 -13.64 31.92 -4.20
CA ASP A 629 -12.60 32.86 -3.78
C ASP A 629 -11.22 32.19 -3.71
N ALA A 630 -11.20 30.88 -3.39
CA ALA A 630 -9.98 30.06 -3.46
C ALA A 630 -10.33 28.62 -3.87
N VAL A 631 -9.37 27.95 -4.47
CA VAL A 631 -9.44 26.53 -4.82
C VAL A 631 -8.29 25.79 -4.14
N PHE A 632 -8.62 24.75 -3.39
CA PHE A 632 -7.68 23.83 -2.78
C PHE A 632 -7.73 22.51 -3.56
N TRP A 633 -6.66 22.17 -4.24
CA TRP A 633 -6.57 20.98 -5.08
C TRP A 633 -5.68 19.94 -4.42
N ASN A 634 -6.28 18.82 -4.03
CA ASN A 634 -5.58 17.69 -3.45
C ASN A 634 -5.23 16.67 -4.54
N LEU A 635 -3.96 16.27 -4.61
CA LEU A 635 -3.43 15.31 -5.56
C LEU A 635 -2.83 14.06 -4.89
N GLY A 636 -2.77 14.04 -3.55
CA GLY A 636 -2.19 12.89 -2.84
C GLY A 636 -0.83 12.46 -3.43
N ASP A 637 -0.68 11.18 -3.73
CA ASP A 637 0.44 10.59 -4.46
C ASP A 637 0.04 10.10 -5.89
N GLU A 638 -0.75 10.92 -6.60
CA GLU A 638 -1.33 10.61 -7.92
C GLU A 638 -0.27 10.21 -8.96
N SER A 639 0.76 11.03 -9.12
CA SER A 639 1.87 10.76 -10.02
C SER A 639 1.44 10.57 -11.49
N THR A 640 2.27 9.86 -12.25
CA THR A 640 2.02 9.46 -13.64
C THR A 640 1.04 8.28 -13.77
N ALA A 641 0.50 7.79 -12.66
CA ALA A 641 -0.42 6.67 -12.72
C ALA A 641 -1.76 7.07 -13.32
N ASP A 642 -2.19 8.28 -13.00
CA ASP A 642 -3.45 8.84 -13.51
C ASP A 642 -3.35 10.33 -13.95
N GLU A 643 -2.16 10.86 -14.18
CA GLU A 643 -1.85 12.26 -14.54
C GLU A 643 -2.30 13.28 -13.48
N THR A 644 -1.36 13.89 -12.78
CA THR A 644 -1.63 14.90 -11.72
C THR A 644 -2.52 16.06 -12.19
N PHE A 645 -2.42 16.46 -13.47
CA PHE A 645 -3.32 17.39 -14.15
C PHE A 645 -3.38 17.06 -15.63
N ASN A 646 -4.50 16.55 -16.08
CA ASN A 646 -4.73 16.34 -17.49
C ASN A 646 -4.93 17.66 -18.27
N ASP A 647 -4.90 17.63 -19.60
CA ASP A 647 -5.01 18.83 -20.45
C ASP A 647 -6.27 19.67 -20.16
N ILE A 648 -7.40 19.04 -19.78
CA ILE A 648 -8.69 19.72 -19.52
C ILE A 648 -8.61 20.47 -18.18
N GLU A 649 -8.12 19.82 -17.13
CA GLU A 649 -7.92 20.43 -15.81
C GLU A 649 -6.94 21.60 -15.89
N GLN A 650 -5.83 21.42 -16.62
CA GLN A 650 -4.88 22.50 -16.86
C GLN A 650 -5.56 23.73 -17.51
N ASP A 651 -6.47 23.53 -18.45
CA ASP A 651 -7.16 24.64 -19.13
C ASP A 651 -8.15 25.36 -18.20
N PHE A 652 -8.85 24.64 -17.32
CA PHE A 652 -9.69 25.26 -16.28
C PHE A 652 -8.86 26.03 -15.26
N VAL A 653 -7.77 25.45 -14.76
CA VAL A 653 -6.87 26.11 -13.81
C VAL A 653 -6.21 27.34 -14.44
N LYS A 654 -5.74 27.27 -15.69
CA LYS A 654 -5.20 28.44 -16.40
C LYS A 654 -6.23 29.56 -16.50
N THR A 655 -7.48 29.21 -16.84
CA THR A 655 -8.58 30.19 -16.96
C THR A 655 -8.88 30.85 -15.61
N TYR A 656 -8.93 30.08 -14.53
CA TYR A 656 -9.14 30.55 -13.17
C TYR A 656 -8.03 31.53 -12.73
N LEU A 657 -6.77 31.15 -12.91
CA LEU A 657 -5.62 31.99 -12.57
C LEU A 657 -5.54 33.27 -13.44
N GLN A 658 -5.93 33.21 -14.71
CA GLN A 658 -5.98 34.40 -15.56
C GLN A 658 -7.00 35.46 -15.11
N GLN A 659 -8.01 35.03 -14.35
CA GLN A 659 -9.04 35.91 -13.75
C GLN A 659 -8.70 36.34 -12.31
N GLY A 660 -7.49 36.06 -11.83
CA GLY A 660 -7.04 36.45 -10.50
C GLY A 660 -7.35 35.41 -9.41
N GLY A 661 -7.53 34.13 -9.74
CA GLY A 661 -7.85 33.08 -8.79
C GLY A 661 -6.75 32.80 -7.78
N ASN A 662 -7.14 32.29 -6.61
CA ASN A 662 -6.27 31.85 -5.52
C ASN A 662 -6.21 30.32 -5.49
N LEU A 663 -5.07 29.73 -5.78
CA LEU A 663 -4.90 28.28 -5.92
C LEU A 663 -3.90 27.75 -4.91
N PHE A 664 -4.35 26.78 -4.11
CA PHE A 664 -3.51 25.94 -3.27
C PHE A 664 -3.49 24.53 -3.87
N ILE A 665 -2.31 23.95 -4.04
CA ILE A 665 -2.10 22.60 -4.55
C ILE A 665 -1.24 21.83 -3.57
N SER A 666 -1.64 20.61 -3.27
CA SER A 666 -0.85 19.69 -2.46
C SER A 666 -0.80 18.30 -3.06
N GLY A 667 0.37 17.71 -3.08
CA GLY A 667 0.60 16.36 -3.56
C GLY A 667 2.07 16.09 -3.77
N SER A 668 2.41 14.84 -3.94
CA SER A 668 3.75 14.40 -4.37
C SER A 668 3.80 14.14 -5.86
N GLU A 669 5.01 14.00 -6.40
CA GLU A 669 5.29 13.67 -7.81
C GLU A 669 4.65 14.62 -8.85
N ILE A 670 4.17 15.81 -8.45
CA ILE A 670 3.59 16.82 -9.36
C ILE A 670 4.60 17.30 -10.39
N ALA A 671 5.81 17.63 -9.95
CA ALA A 671 6.87 18.08 -10.84
C ALA A 671 7.55 16.92 -11.55
N TRP A 672 7.58 15.74 -10.94
CA TRP A 672 8.01 14.51 -11.60
C TRP A 672 7.14 14.24 -12.83
N ASP A 673 5.83 14.25 -12.67
CA ASP A 673 4.87 14.03 -13.75
C ASP A 673 4.92 15.19 -14.77
N LEU A 674 4.56 16.40 -14.37
CA LEU A 674 4.35 17.51 -15.30
C LEU A 674 5.63 18.11 -15.90
N ASP A 675 6.76 18.12 -15.18
CA ASP A 675 7.98 18.76 -15.65
C ASP A 675 9.04 17.78 -16.12
N ASN A 676 9.29 16.70 -15.38
CA ASN A 676 10.32 15.73 -15.73
C ASN A 676 9.88 14.81 -16.86
N LEU A 677 8.72 14.19 -16.75
CA LEU A 677 8.17 13.27 -17.74
C LEU A 677 7.23 13.95 -18.74
N GLY A 678 6.53 15.00 -18.33
CA GLY A 678 5.45 15.65 -19.04
C GLY A 678 5.76 16.15 -20.45
N SER A 679 4.73 16.48 -21.17
CA SER A 679 4.77 17.07 -22.50
C SER A 679 5.31 18.50 -22.48
N THR A 680 5.36 19.16 -23.62
CA THR A 680 5.65 20.61 -23.67
C THR A 680 4.52 21.44 -23.05
N THR A 681 3.28 20.98 -23.12
CA THR A 681 2.10 21.63 -22.51
C THR A 681 2.20 21.57 -21.00
N ASP A 682 2.49 20.42 -20.44
CA ASP A 682 2.62 20.18 -19.00
C ASP A 682 3.76 21.02 -18.41
N ARG A 683 4.93 21.00 -19.06
CA ARG A 683 6.06 21.85 -18.66
C ARG A 683 5.74 23.34 -18.72
N ASN A 684 4.94 23.78 -19.71
CA ASN A 684 4.49 25.15 -19.77
C ASN A 684 3.53 25.49 -18.63
N PHE A 685 2.63 24.56 -18.28
CA PHE A 685 1.67 24.74 -17.21
C PHE A 685 2.36 24.87 -15.85
N ILE A 686 3.16 23.89 -15.44
CA ILE A 686 3.82 23.93 -14.14
C ILE A 686 4.80 25.12 -14.03
N ARG A 687 5.58 25.43 -15.08
CA ARG A 687 6.60 26.48 -15.03
C ARG A 687 6.04 27.89 -15.08
N ASN A 688 4.98 28.13 -15.87
CA ASN A 688 4.50 29.48 -16.12
C ASN A 688 3.23 29.84 -15.36
N TYR A 689 2.45 28.85 -14.91
CA TYR A 689 1.24 29.07 -14.11
C TYR A 689 1.44 28.66 -12.66
N LEU A 690 1.96 27.46 -12.38
CA LEU A 690 2.19 26.97 -11.01
C LEU A 690 3.52 27.45 -10.42
N LYS A 691 4.45 27.91 -11.26
CA LYS A 691 5.71 28.57 -10.89
C LYS A 691 6.79 27.69 -10.26
N GLY A 692 6.62 26.38 -10.41
CA GLY A 692 7.61 25.37 -10.03
C GLY A 692 8.26 24.67 -11.23
N SER A 693 9.31 23.95 -11.00
CA SER A 693 9.90 22.97 -11.91
C SER A 693 10.57 21.87 -11.12
N TYR A 694 10.72 20.72 -11.73
CA TYR A 694 11.37 19.57 -11.12
C TYR A 694 12.82 19.85 -10.72
N ALA A 695 13.18 19.51 -9.50
CA ALA A 695 14.56 19.54 -9.03
C ALA A 695 15.03 18.15 -8.60
N GLN A 696 14.20 17.42 -7.86
CA GLN A 696 14.53 16.09 -7.38
C GLN A 696 13.23 15.33 -7.07
N ASP A 697 13.18 14.07 -7.35
CA ASP A 697 12.05 13.18 -7.16
C ASP A 697 11.75 12.93 -5.67
N ASP A 698 12.67 12.45 -4.91
CA ASP A 698 12.52 12.22 -3.47
C ASP A 698 13.31 13.27 -2.69
N ALA A 699 12.62 14.13 -1.96
CA ALA A 699 13.26 15.13 -1.10
C ALA A 699 14.01 14.50 0.08
N GLY A 700 13.68 13.29 0.51
CA GLY A 700 14.35 12.53 1.56
C GLY A 700 14.28 13.19 2.95
N SER A 701 13.23 13.94 3.22
CA SER A 701 12.98 14.59 4.51
C SER A 701 11.49 14.65 4.76
N TYR A 702 11.05 14.34 5.95
CA TYR A 702 9.66 14.41 6.42
C TYR A 702 9.39 15.61 7.35
N GLU A 703 10.34 16.51 7.49
CA GLU A 703 10.24 17.78 8.22
C GLU A 703 10.32 18.92 7.21
N VAL A 704 9.45 19.90 7.38
CA VAL A 704 9.35 21.07 6.53
C VAL A 704 9.31 22.32 7.39
N GLN A 705 9.98 23.38 6.97
CA GLN A 705 10.01 24.67 7.66
C GLN A 705 9.70 25.82 6.71
N GLY A 706 9.05 26.85 7.23
CA GLY A 706 8.75 28.07 6.50
C GLY A 706 10.00 28.85 6.13
N GLN A 707 10.00 29.44 4.93
CA GLN A 707 11.09 30.27 4.46
C GLN A 707 11.21 31.55 5.31
N GLU A 708 12.40 31.84 5.82
CA GLU A 708 12.69 33.05 6.56
C GLU A 708 12.30 34.34 5.80
N ASN A 709 11.82 35.35 6.51
CA ASN A 709 11.37 36.66 6.01
C ASN A 709 10.15 36.56 5.05
N THR A 710 9.35 35.53 5.15
CA THR A 710 8.07 35.36 4.46
C THR A 710 6.93 35.29 5.50
N VAL A 711 5.68 35.23 5.02
CA VAL A 711 4.52 34.98 5.88
C VAL A 711 4.55 33.56 6.47
N PHE A 712 5.37 32.68 5.93
CA PHE A 712 5.54 31.29 6.37
C PHE A 712 6.66 31.13 7.41
N GLU A 713 7.40 32.19 7.73
CA GLU A 713 8.45 32.16 8.76
C GLU A 713 7.87 31.66 10.09
N ASN A 714 8.54 30.73 10.73
CA ASN A 714 8.14 30.01 11.95
C ASN A 714 7.11 28.86 11.74
N LEU A 715 6.61 28.62 10.55
CA LEU A 715 5.85 27.41 10.26
C LEU A 715 6.78 26.20 10.30
N ILE A 716 6.39 25.15 11.02
CA ILE A 716 7.04 23.84 11.05
C ILE A 716 5.95 22.83 10.78
N LEU A 717 6.16 21.96 9.80
CA LEU A 717 5.25 20.90 9.44
C LEU A 717 6.00 19.57 9.44
N ASN A 718 5.33 18.54 9.93
CA ASN A 718 5.83 17.18 9.86
C ASN A 718 4.77 16.32 9.19
N TYR A 719 5.15 15.59 8.16
CA TYR A 719 4.24 14.71 7.44
C TYR A 719 4.63 13.23 7.56
N ASP A 720 3.70 12.35 7.24
CA ASP A 720 3.78 10.93 7.57
C ASP A 720 4.89 10.22 6.79
N ASN A 721 5.66 9.47 7.52
CA ASN A 721 6.74 8.61 7.06
C ASN A 721 6.39 7.12 7.20
N GLY A 722 5.08 6.80 7.25
CA GLY A 722 4.54 5.47 7.45
C GLY A 722 4.32 5.06 8.90
N ASN A 723 4.50 5.99 9.86
CA ASN A 723 4.32 5.69 11.29
C ASN A 723 3.27 6.55 11.98
N TYR A 724 2.56 7.39 11.25
CA TYR A 724 1.63 8.36 11.83
C TYR A 724 0.17 8.15 11.39
N GLY A 725 -0.13 7.05 10.69
CA GLY A 725 -1.49 6.55 10.50
C GLY A 725 -2.18 6.98 9.21
N VAL A 726 -1.59 7.83 8.37
CA VAL A 726 -2.14 8.14 7.05
C VAL A 726 -1.51 7.21 6.01
N TYR A 727 -0.34 7.53 5.51
CA TYR A 727 0.49 6.67 4.68
C TYR A 727 1.91 7.21 4.58
N GLU A 728 2.89 6.34 4.29
CA GLU A 728 4.25 6.79 4.03
C GLU A 728 4.31 7.50 2.69
N GLU A 729 4.52 8.83 2.72
CA GLU A 729 4.79 9.54 1.47
C GLU A 729 6.18 9.18 0.95
N ASN A 730 6.19 8.47 -0.15
CA ASN A 730 7.40 7.86 -0.68
C ASN A 730 8.19 8.76 -1.62
N TYR A 731 7.55 9.72 -2.30
CA TYR A 731 8.17 10.52 -3.36
C TYR A 731 7.79 12.00 -3.27
N PRO A 732 8.05 12.67 -2.12
CA PRO A 732 7.79 14.10 -2.02
C PRO A 732 8.68 14.86 -2.98
N ASP A 733 8.08 15.69 -3.84
CA ASP A 733 8.79 16.48 -4.84
C ASP A 733 9.66 17.57 -4.20
N ALA A 734 10.87 17.74 -4.68
CA ALA A 734 11.62 18.97 -4.48
C ALA A 734 11.56 19.84 -5.74
N PHE A 735 11.30 21.11 -5.54
CA PHE A 735 11.12 22.08 -6.61
C PHE A 735 12.36 22.97 -6.86
N SER A 736 12.36 23.59 -8.04
CA SER A 736 13.05 24.85 -8.30
C SER A 736 12.03 25.92 -8.67
N THR A 737 12.24 27.17 -8.28
CA THR A 737 11.34 28.29 -8.63
C THR A 737 11.53 28.72 -10.07
N THR A 738 10.44 29.09 -10.74
CA THR A 738 10.44 29.59 -12.12
C THR A 738 9.65 30.88 -12.25
N SER A 739 9.95 31.69 -13.27
CA SER A 739 9.11 32.79 -13.79
C SER A 739 8.45 33.71 -12.75
N GLY A 740 9.17 34.06 -11.69
CA GLY A 740 8.70 34.97 -10.62
C GLY A 740 8.11 34.26 -9.40
N GLY A 741 8.12 32.92 -9.37
CA GLY A 741 7.83 32.16 -8.16
C GLY A 741 8.87 32.39 -7.08
N ALA A 742 8.48 32.25 -5.83
CA ALA A 742 9.34 32.38 -4.67
C ALA A 742 9.24 31.12 -3.78
N VAL A 743 10.24 30.89 -2.94
CA VAL A 743 10.25 29.80 -1.97
C VAL A 743 9.27 30.10 -0.84
N ALA A 744 8.37 29.16 -0.55
CA ALA A 744 7.48 29.23 0.58
C ALA A 744 7.98 28.35 1.73
N LEU A 745 8.28 27.10 1.45
CA LEU A 745 8.69 26.10 2.44
C LEU A 745 9.97 25.40 1.99
N LEU A 746 10.77 24.97 2.96
CA LEU A 746 11.97 24.17 2.76
C LEU A 746 11.87 22.85 3.53
N TYR A 747 12.30 21.77 2.93
CA TYR A 747 12.56 20.52 3.64
C TYR A 747 13.73 20.66 4.63
N GLY A 748 13.81 19.81 5.64
CA GLY A 748 14.87 19.82 6.64
C GLY A 748 16.31 19.72 6.09
N ASN A 749 16.46 19.33 4.83
CA ASN A 749 17.73 19.30 4.10
C ASN A 749 17.93 20.51 3.16
N ASN A 750 17.08 21.53 3.27
CA ASN A 750 17.07 22.79 2.49
C ASN A 750 16.71 22.64 1.00
N LEU A 751 16.13 21.53 0.57
CA LEU A 751 15.44 21.47 -0.72
C LEU A 751 14.12 22.23 -0.64
N ILE A 752 13.63 22.75 -1.77
CA ILE A 752 12.39 23.53 -1.80
C ILE A 752 11.20 22.58 -1.72
N ALA A 753 10.41 22.67 -0.66
CA ALA A 753 9.23 21.86 -0.40
C ALA A 753 7.94 22.49 -0.94
N ALA A 754 7.88 23.83 -1.02
CA ALA A 754 6.76 24.55 -1.61
C ALA A 754 7.21 25.83 -2.29
N VAL A 755 6.50 26.18 -3.35
CA VAL A 755 6.65 27.44 -4.06
C VAL A 755 5.38 28.27 -3.92
N HIS A 756 5.52 29.60 -3.92
CA HIS A 756 4.39 30.51 -3.98
C HIS A 756 4.60 31.60 -5.02
N PHE A 757 3.49 32.18 -5.44
CA PHE A 757 3.49 33.28 -6.42
C PHE A 757 2.34 34.23 -6.15
N SER A 758 2.55 35.50 -6.40
CA SER A 758 1.53 36.54 -6.41
C SER A 758 1.80 37.48 -7.57
N GLY A 759 0.91 37.56 -8.55
CA GLY A 759 1.07 38.42 -9.71
C GLY A 759 0.31 37.97 -10.95
N LEU A 760 0.61 38.58 -12.10
CA LEU A 760 -0.03 38.20 -13.36
C LEU A 760 0.58 36.90 -13.93
N VAL A 761 -0.28 35.95 -14.22
CA VAL A 761 0.09 34.77 -15.04
C VAL A 761 0.02 35.09 -16.54
N PRO A 762 0.58 34.25 -17.43
CA PRO A 762 0.45 34.48 -18.87
C PRO A 762 -1.00 34.60 -19.33
N GLY A 763 -1.33 35.70 -20.00
CA GLY A 763 -2.69 35.99 -20.43
C GLY A 763 -3.65 36.48 -19.34
N GLY A 764 -3.20 36.59 -18.10
CA GLY A 764 -4.01 37.07 -16.97
C GLY A 764 -4.28 38.58 -17.02
N SER A 765 -5.46 38.99 -16.58
CA SER A 765 -5.90 40.38 -16.44
C SER A 765 -5.83 40.87 -14.99
N GLU A 766 -5.91 39.98 -14.03
CA GLU A 766 -5.86 40.24 -12.61
C GLU A 766 -4.74 39.42 -11.92
N PRO A 767 -4.16 39.91 -10.81
CA PRO A 767 -3.15 39.17 -10.07
C PRO A 767 -3.72 37.88 -9.48
N ALA A 768 -3.09 36.75 -9.77
CA ALA A 768 -3.39 35.46 -9.18
C ALA A 768 -2.45 35.14 -8.01
N HIS A 769 -2.89 34.26 -7.11
CA HIS A 769 -2.06 33.71 -6.07
C HIS A 769 -1.98 32.19 -6.24
N VAL A 770 -0.77 31.64 -6.16
CA VAL A 770 -0.51 30.20 -6.25
C VAL A 770 0.36 29.78 -5.09
N PHE A 771 -0.01 28.68 -4.45
CA PHE A 771 0.82 27.98 -3.49
C PHE A 771 0.81 26.50 -3.86
N MET A 772 1.98 25.91 -4.11
CA MET A 772 2.10 24.50 -4.49
C MET A 772 3.10 23.81 -3.56
N MET A 773 2.63 22.75 -2.88
CA MET A 773 3.45 21.88 -2.03
C MET A 773 3.84 20.61 -2.80
N GLY A 774 5.03 20.11 -2.54
CA GLY A 774 5.56 18.87 -3.10
C GLY A 774 5.34 17.64 -2.20
N PHE A 775 4.40 17.71 -1.27
CA PHE A 775 3.96 16.60 -0.43
C PHE A 775 2.47 16.76 -0.11
N PRO A 776 1.73 15.65 0.12
CA PRO A 776 0.29 15.69 0.34
C PRO A 776 -0.09 16.32 1.68
N PHE A 777 -1.11 17.18 1.69
CA PHE A 777 -1.60 17.89 2.89
C PHE A 777 -2.15 16.90 3.93
N GLU A 778 -2.87 15.88 3.51
CA GLU A 778 -3.46 14.88 4.41
C GLU A 778 -2.42 14.12 5.21
N THR A 779 -1.19 14.02 4.70
CA THR A 779 -0.09 13.32 5.39
C THR A 779 0.51 14.13 6.55
N ILE A 780 0.22 15.42 6.68
CA ILE A 780 0.57 16.19 7.88
C ILE A 780 -0.20 15.56 9.05
N TYR A 781 0.50 15.00 10.04
CA TYR A 781 -0.14 14.18 11.07
C TYR A 781 -0.54 14.94 12.34
N ASP A 782 -0.01 16.14 12.57
CA ASP A 782 -0.40 16.99 13.69
C ASP A 782 -1.54 17.91 13.27
N GLU A 783 -2.70 17.81 13.93
CA GLU A 783 -3.87 18.61 13.62
C GLU A 783 -3.64 20.13 13.81
N TRP A 784 -2.79 20.53 14.74
CA TRP A 784 -2.43 21.94 14.91
C TRP A 784 -1.54 22.43 13.77
N GLU A 785 -0.66 21.58 13.23
CA GLU A 785 0.16 21.91 12.07
C GLU A 785 -0.71 22.07 10.81
N LYS A 786 -1.74 21.25 10.64
CA LYS A 786 -2.72 21.40 9.54
C LYS A 786 -3.49 22.73 9.61
N ILE A 787 -3.85 23.16 10.81
CA ILE A 787 -4.61 24.40 11.03
C ILE A 787 -3.72 25.65 10.92
N SER A 788 -2.42 25.52 11.12
CA SER A 788 -1.46 26.63 11.09
C SER A 788 -1.22 27.20 9.71
#